data_172559961617cfb06f4c1b8bf37b3085
#
_entry.id   172559961617cfb06f4c1b8bf37b3085
#
_cell.length_a   1.000
_cell.length_b   1.000
_cell.length_c   1.000
_cell.angle_alpha   90.00
_cell.angle_beta   90.00
_cell.angle_gamma   90.00
#
_symmetry.space_group_name_H-M   'P 1'
#
loop_
_entity.id
_entity.type
_entity.pdbx_description
1 polymer ?
#
loop_
_entity_poly.entity_id
_entity_poly.type
_entity_poly.pdbx_seq_one_letter_code
_entity_poly.pdbx_strand_id
1 'polypeptide(L)'
;MKIKIKSNPYHKKTEFKTWDDALDEWISIDVITCPNSPLLKNDFAVGFFPFKVKQIVDAIIGAYYAGSEKVEIVFEGTDDEYHELESVCSDNEYSDKAKLSRSPICLENARDILHDVIDVFKELAPLVSESVSDKSKIQRELDKFSDASNDIIPICVIGNYSSGKSTFINALVGYELLPSSDEPTTAKIYKIAQSDQSDRAVVKFEFDGRSVRIRFSAESYKFLTDSHDNPLAEHLNSVLSEIERESIPLKLHRVLSVINAYANRTAGEEISDLIEIDAPFDDDGNWDIKKRFVIFDTPGSNSASNLNHYHVLKKAMEDLSNGLPIFVSEFNTLDSTDNDKLYQAINNMKELDNRFTMIVVNKADAASLKKDGFNEDDQDRILSLAIPRQMYAGGLYFVSSIMGLGAKNDQRFIDDHNAEIFEDQYNKYSNPSSRFYKQLYRYNIMPEQIKRRYNEHCAEHKNLVYANSGLYSVEQAVSSFADVFSPYNKCQQSRLFLDRVIRITSEEIAAATGKREEYRERVHVNLEKEKQALIAEIQQQSQEMKAGFLQNYAGHMAQYVDEVNVAVDAATLKEKEEEFLRINADSKAVEERKNKLRDSRRSLGANFLKYFSNMPKEGVFPSIKKAGKRVFEDAKAIRDNEAELRETRKEVDRISSDELMNAVKDLFTAYVTQAQTLLEEQSRAYWENKTSCFKDAMAKIVTQSSALNEKERSELAGIIIQYQALAFENHAESIFEKAAFVYKFFGDTNRINIDKLTKRFNSELRLMVQQIYNSFESSHANSFDEWMNNLLDTVIENIVEFSPQLYNQAEIIREETERIAELESRKLKLREYSEQIRRMMDWKEY
;
A
#
# COMPACT_ATOMS: atom_id res chain seq x y z
N MET A 1 26.76 1.20 -20.74
CA MET A 1 26.21 1.95 -19.58
C MET A 1 24.87 1.36 -19.18
N LYS A 2 24.64 1.08 -17.87
CA LYS A 2 23.38 0.53 -17.37
C LYS A 2 22.77 1.48 -16.36
N ILE A 3 21.50 1.81 -16.53
CA ILE A 3 20.71 2.66 -15.63
C ILE A 3 19.53 1.83 -15.12
N LYS A 4 19.32 1.82 -13.80
CA LYS A 4 18.16 1.20 -13.18
C LYS A 4 17.18 2.29 -12.78
N ILE A 5 15.93 2.10 -13.19
CA ILE A 5 14.78 2.90 -12.75
C ILE A 5 13.99 2.05 -11.76
N LYS A 6 13.84 2.53 -10.55
CA LYS A 6 13.05 1.88 -9.50
C LYS A 6 11.86 2.78 -9.15
N SER A 7 10.66 2.40 -9.63
CA SER A 7 9.42 3.15 -9.41
C SER A 7 8.50 2.43 -8.44
N ASN A 8 7.96 3.17 -7.49
CA ASN A 8 6.97 2.67 -6.55
C ASN A 8 5.70 3.55 -6.60
N PRO A 9 4.67 3.15 -7.34
CA PRO A 9 3.45 3.93 -7.50
C PRO A 9 2.63 4.05 -6.19
N TYR A 10 2.75 3.10 -5.27
CA TYR A 10 2.11 3.17 -3.96
C TYR A 10 2.67 4.30 -3.10
N HIS A 11 3.99 4.54 -3.17
CA HIS A 11 4.68 5.63 -2.49
C HIS A 11 4.90 6.86 -3.37
N LYS A 12 4.59 6.77 -4.68
CA LYS A 12 4.75 7.82 -5.69
C LYS A 12 6.17 8.34 -5.75
N LYS A 13 7.11 7.40 -5.69
CA LYS A 13 8.55 7.67 -5.64
C LYS A 13 9.25 6.89 -6.74
N THR A 14 10.13 7.59 -7.47
CA THR A 14 11.02 7.00 -8.46
C THR A 14 12.47 7.26 -8.05
N GLU A 15 13.29 6.24 -8.04
CA GLU A 15 14.71 6.27 -7.73
C GLU A 15 15.51 5.81 -8.94
N PHE A 16 16.70 6.38 -9.12
CA PHE A 16 17.60 6.06 -10.21
C PHE A 16 18.92 5.52 -9.68
N LYS A 17 19.45 4.48 -10.32
CA LYS A 17 20.75 3.89 -10.02
C LYS A 17 21.56 3.66 -11.28
N THR A 18 22.85 3.75 -11.19
CA THR A 18 23.81 3.39 -12.25
C THR A 18 24.61 2.16 -11.85
N TRP A 19 24.97 1.34 -12.82
CA TRP A 19 25.87 0.21 -12.58
C TRP A 19 27.30 0.67 -12.55
N ASP A 20 28.01 0.33 -11.49
CA ASP A 20 29.46 0.55 -11.39
C ASP A 20 30.19 -0.76 -11.71
N ASP A 21 30.91 -0.77 -12.83
CA ASP A 21 31.65 -1.95 -13.28
C ASP A 21 32.86 -2.28 -12.36
N ALA A 22 33.38 -1.30 -11.62
CA ALA A 22 34.50 -1.51 -10.72
C ALA A 22 34.08 -2.14 -9.40
N LEU A 23 32.90 -1.77 -8.88
CA LEU A 23 32.35 -2.29 -7.63
C LEU A 23 31.40 -3.48 -7.88
N ASP A 24 30.99 -3.74 -9.13
CA ASP A 24 30.03 -4.79 -9.51
C ASP A 24 28.69 -4.64 -8.74
N GLU A 25 28.23 -3.39 -8.58
CA GLU A 25 27.00 -3.08 -7.83
C GLU A 25 26.23 -1.86 -8.39
N TRP A 26 24.95 -1.75 -7.99
CA TRP A 26 24.11 -0.62 -8.32
C TRP A 26 24.32 0.54 -7.35
N ILE A 27 24.84 1.66 -7.84
CA ILE A 27 25.04 2.90 -7.06
C ILE A 27 23.87 3.85 -7.29
N SER A 28 23.34 4.44 -6.22
CA SER A 28 22.29 5.45 -6.32
C SER A 28 22.80 6.69 -7.07
N ILE A 29 21.98 7.22 -7.97
CA ILE A 29 22.22 8.52 -8.59
C ILE A 29 21.69 9.58 -7.63
N ASP A 30 22.59 10.22 -6.92
CA ASP A 30 22.29 11.30 -5.97
C ASP A 30 23.29 12.46 -6.14
N VAL A 31 23.11 13.52 -5.36
CA VAL A 31 23.95 14.73 -5.43
C VAL A 31 25.41 14.45 -5.08
N ILE A 32 25.68 13.38 -4.35
CA ILE A 32 27.04 13.01 -3.90
C ILE A 32 27.72 12.18 -4.99
N THR A 33 27.02 11.17 -5.50
CA THR A 33 27.58 10.19 -6.44
C THR A 33 27.58 10.68 -7.88
N CYS A 34 26.55 11.41 -8.30
CA CYS A 34 26.36 11.89 -9.68
C CYS A 34 25.83 13.33 -9.71
N PRO A 35 26.58 14.34 -9.23
CA PRO A 35 26.10 15.70 -9.01
C PRO A 35 25.59 16.41 -10.29
N ASN A 36 26.03 15.99 -11.46
CA ASN A 36 25.64 16.57 -12.75
C ASN A 36 24.59 15.77 -13.51
N SER A 37 24.02 14.73 -12.90
CA SER A 37 23.00 13.91 -13.57
C SER A 37 21.71 14.70 -13.77
N PRO A 38 21.13 14.73 -14.98
CA PRO A 38 19.83 15.33 -15.21
C PRO A 38 18.68 14.59 -14.50
N LEU A 39 18.92 13.35 -14.03
CA LEU A 39 17.97 12.55 -13.29
C LEU A 39 17.76 13.03 -11.83
N LEU A 40 18.57 13.95 -11.35
CA LEU A 40 18.44 14.56 -10.01
C LEU A 40 17.31 15.60 -9.91
N LYS A 41 16.60 15.88 -10.99
CA LYS A 41 15.44 16.78 -10.96
C LYS A 41 14.38 16.22 -10.02
N ASN A 42 13.95 17.03 -9.03
CA ASN A 42 12.90 16.65 -8.08
C ASN A 42 11.62 16.17 -8.79
N ASP A 43 11.31 16.73 -9.95
CA ASP A 43 10.14 16.37 -10.74
C ASP A 43 10.17 14.91 -11.24
N PHE A 44 11.34 14.28 -11.34
CA PHE A 44 11.47 12.88 -11.71
C PHE A 44 11.29 11.92 -10.52
N ALA A 45 11.66 12.37 -9.33
CA ALA A 45 11.63 11.55 -8.13
C ALA A 45 10.24 11.39 -7.50
N VAL A 46 9.30 12.33 -7.76
CA VAL A 46 8.00 12.39 -7.10
C VAL A 46 6.86 12.38 -8.12
N GLY A 47 5.76 11.70 -7.81
CA GLY A 47 4.57 11.59 -8.65
C GLY A 47 4.47 10.27 -9.39
N PHE A 48 3.52 10.19 -10.33
CA PHE A 48 3.33 8.95 -11.10
C PHE A 48 4.30 8.88 -12.28
N PHE A 49 5.02 7.79 -12.33
CA PHE A 49 6.05 7.51 -13.31
C PHE A 49 5.54 7.61 -14.78
N PRO A 50 4.35 7.07 -15.16
CA PRO A 50 3.86 7.10 -16.54
C PRO A 50 3.82 8.49 -17.18
N PHE A 51 3.54 9.55 -16.40
CA PHE A 51 3.49 10.93 -16.93
C PHE A 51 4.86 11.53 -17.24
N LYS A 52 5.94 10.89 -16.80
CA LYS A 52 7.32 11.41 -16.89
C LYS A 52 8.24 10.52 -17.72
N VAL A 53 7.73 9.39 -18.20
CA VAL A 53 8.53 8.37 -18.86
C VAL A 53 9.34 8.94 -20.01
N LYS A 54 8.73 9.70 -20.93
CA LYS A 54 9.44 10.31 -22.05
C LYS A 54 10.57 11.23 -21.59
N GLN A 55 10.27 12.15 -20.66
CA GLN A 55 11.25 13.10 -20.15
C GLN A 55 12.41 12.41 -19.42
N ILE A 56 12.13 11.29 -18.73
CA ILE A 56 13.16 10.49 -18.06
C ILE A 56 14.01 9.77 -19.12
N VAL A 57 13.40 9.19 -20.15
CA VAL A 57 14.14 8.54 -21.24
C VAL A 57 14.99 9.56 -22.00
N ASP A 58 14.44 10.75 -22.31
CA ASP A 58 15.20 11.85 -22.93
C ASP A 58 16.41 12.24 -22.09
N ALA A 59 16.23 12.38 -20.76
CA ALA A 59 17.32 12.70 -19.84
C ALA A 59 18.39 11.59 -19.79
N ILE A 60 17.95 10.32 -19.81
CA ILE A 60 18.88 9.17 -19.85
C ILE A 60 19.65 9.16 -21.16
N ILE A 61 18.98 9.25 -22.29
CA ILE A 61 19.64 9.20 -23.61
C ILE A 61 20.54 10.43 -23.81
N GLY A 62 20.06 11.63 -23.46
CA GLY A 62 20.85 12.87 -23.58
C GLY A 62 22.14 12.86 -22.75
N ALA A 63 22.12 12.24 -21.57
CA ALA A 63 23.29 12.23 -20.67
C ALA A 63 24.19 11.01 -20.82
N TYR A 64 23.65 9.86 -21.21
CA TYR A 64 24.37 8.58 -21.09
C TYR A 64 24.54 7.83 -22.42
N TYR A 65 23.92 8.26 -23.51
CA TYR A 65 24.12 7.66 -24.83
C TYR A 65 25.35 8.27 -25.53
N ALA A 66 26.38 7.46 -25.71
CA ALA A 66 27.68 7.90 -26.35
C ALA A 66 27.74 7.66 -27.85
N GLY A 67 26.65 7.29 -28.52
CA GLY A 67 26.59 7.13 -29.98
C GLY A 67 26.99 5.76 -30.51
N SER A 68 27.56 4.84 -29.72
CA SER A 68 28.04 3.54 -30.17
C SER A 68 27.31 2.34 -29.58
N GLU A 69 26.93 2.42 -28.31
CA GLU A 69 26.26 1.31 -27.62
C GLU A 69 24.96 1.81 -27.00
N LYS A 70 23.91 0.98 -27.08
CA LYS A 70 22.63 1.26 -26.48
C LYS A 70 22.77 1.39 -24.94
N VAL A 71 22.10 2.36 -24.37
CA VAL A 71 21.96 2.44 -22.91
C VAL A 71 21.03 1.32 -22.44
N GLU A 72 21.49 0.48 -21.55
CA GLU A 72 20.66 -0.59 -20.94
C GLU A 72 19.87 -0.01 -19.79
N ILE A 73 18.55 0.02 -19.94
CA ILE A 73 17.61 0.48 -18.91
C ILE A 73 17.02 -0.76 -18.23
N VAL A 74 17.26 -0.91 -16.92
CA VAL A 74 16.69 -1.98 -16.10
C VAL A 74 15.57 -1.39 -15.26
N PHE A 75 14.37 -1.94 -15.37
CA PHE A 75 13.21 -1.41 -14.67
C PHE A 75 12.78 -2.30 -13.50
N GLU A 76 12.58 -1.68 -12.34
CA GLU A 76 11.92 -2.22 -11.15
C GLU A 76 10.67 -1.40 -10.86
N GLY A 77 9.50 -2.02 -10.92
CA GLY A 77 8.20 -1.37 -10.72
C GLY A 77 7.06 -2.31 -11.01
N THR A 78 5.89 -1.77 -11.33
CA THR A 78 4.73 -2.54 -11.72
C THR A 78 4.74 -2.86 -13.22
N ASP A 79 3.89 -3.81 -13.62
CA ASP A 79 3.71 -4.16 -15.04
C ASP A 79 3.13 -2.99 -15.84
N ASP A 80 2.17 -2.27 -15.26
CA ASP A 80 1.57 -1.11 -15.91
C ASP A 80 2.62 -0.04 -16.22
N GLU A 81 3.51 0.26 -15.28
CA GLU A 81 4.60 1.22 -15.48
C GLU A 81 5.67 0.70 -16.48
N TYR A 82 5.93 -0.61 -16.46
CA TYR A 82 6.85 -1.22 -17.42
C TYR A 82 6.35 -1.09 -18.86
N HIS A 83 5.07 -1.36 -19.11
CA HIS A 83 4.48 -1.24 -20.44
C HIS A 83 4.52 0.20 -20.97
N GLU A 84 4.31 1.20 -20.10
CA GLU A 84 4.45 2.60 -20.49
C GLU A 84 5.92 2.93 -20.88
N LEU A 85 6.89 2.42 -20.13
CA LEU A 85 8.30 2.61 -20.45
C LEU A 85 8.70 1.86 -21.74
N GLU A 86 8.18 0.65 -21.94
CA GLU A 86 8.40 -0.16 -23.13
C GLU A 86 7.86 0.54 -24.37
N SER A 87 6.67 1.14 -24.27
CA SER A 87 6.06 1.92 -25.36
C SER A 87 6.96 3.06 -25.82
N VAL A 88 7.57 3.80 -24.88
CA VAL A 88 8.51 4.88 -25.21
C VAL A 88 9.83 4.33 -25.77
N CYS A 89 10.44 3.36 -25.13
CA CYS A 89 11.73 2.81 -25.56
C CYS A 89 11.67 2.10 -26.95
N SER A 90 10.49 1.62 -27.34
CA SER A 90 10.25 0.96 -28.63
C SER A 90 9.98 1.93 -29.77
N ASP A 91 9.77 3.22 -29.47
CA ASP A 91 9.60 4.25 -30.52
C ASP A 91 10.88 4.39 -31.37
N ASN A 92 10.72 4.73 -32.66
CA ASN A 92 11.82 4.91 -33.62
C ASN A 92 12.87 5.92 -33.12
N GLU A 93 12.51 6.87 -32.28
CA GLU A 93 13.42 7.85 -31.69
C GLU A 93 14.43 7.23 -30.73
N TYR A 94 14.03 6.15 -29.99
CA TYR A 94 14.80 5.56 -28.89
C TYR A 94 15.22 4.12 -29.13
N SER A 95 14.55 3.41 -30.02
CA SER A 95 14.76 1.96 -30.26
C SER A 95 16.21 1.59 -30.61
N ASP A 96 16.93 2.49 -31.26
CA ASP A 96 18.34 2.30 -31.58
C ASP A 96 19.31 2.79 -30.50
N LYS A 97 18.83 3.53 -29.50
CA LYS A 97 19.64 4.18 -28.44
C LYS A 97 19.47 3.51 -27.07
N ALA A 98 18.30 2.91 -26.80
CA ALA A 98 17.96 2.26 -25.56
C ALA A 98 17.71 0.76 -25.72
N LYS A 99 18.03 -0.02 -24.69
CA LYS A 99 17.64 -1.43 -24.54
C LYS A 99 16.97 -1.58 -23.19
N LEU A 100 15.67 -1.85 -23.20
CA LEU A 100 14.89 -2.06 -21.98
C LEU A 100 14.95 -3.51 -21.52
N SER A 101 15.05 -3.74 -20.22
CA SER A 101 14.94 -5.05 -19.58
C SER A 101 14.22 -4.95 -18.23
N ARG A 102 13.53 -6.01 -17.82
CA ARG A 102 12.93 -6.12 -16.49
C ARG A 102 13.93 -6.63 -15.48
N SER A 103 13.85 -6.10 -14.27
CA SER A 103 14.45 -6.72 -13.09
C SER A 103 13.59 -7.91 -12.65
N PRO A 104 14.16 -8.93 -12.00
CA PRO A 104 13.38 -9.96 -11.31
C PRO A 104 12.58 -9.41 -10.11
N ILE A 105 12.91 -8.21 -9.65
CA ILE A 105 12.21 -7.54 -8.54
C ILE A 105 11.13 -6.63 -9.10
N CYS A 106 9.88 -6.83 -8.65
CA CYS A 106 8.73 -6.10 -9.14
C CYS A 106 7.73 -5.76 -8.03
N LEU A 107 6.74 -4.95 -8.37
CA LEU A 107 5.54 -4.69 -7.59
C LEU A 107 4.33 -5.20 -8.37
N GLU A 108 3.33 -5.69 -7.66
CA GLU A 108 2.04 -6.01 -8.28
C GLU A 108 1.27 -4.75 -8.66
N ASN A 109 0.44 -4.83 -9.69
CA ASN A 109 -0.45 -3.72 -10.04
C ASN A 109 -1.54 -3.57 -8.97
N ALA A 110 -1.90 -2.35 -8.64
CA ALA A 110 -2.88 -2.09 -7.59
C ALA A 110 -4.28 -2.66 -7.91
N ARG A 111 -4.67 -2.71 -9.18
CA ARG A 111 -5.95 -3.31 -9.59
C ARG A 111 -6.03 -4.80 -9.26
N ASP A 112 -4.89 -5.52 -9.28
CA ASP A 112 -4.83 -6.96 -9.04
C ASP A 112 -4.91 -7.28 -7.55
N ILE A 113 -4.38 -6.40 -6.68
CA ILE A 113 -4.36 -6.59 -5.21
C ILE A 113 -5.48 -5.85 -4.47
N LEU A 114 -6.17 -4.91 -5.12
CA LEU A 114 -7.17 -4.07 -4.45
C LEU A 114 -8.30 -4.89 -3.83
N HIS A 115 -8.71 -5.96 -4.51
CA HIS A 115 -9.74 -6.87 -4.01
C HIS A 115 -9.31 -7.54 -2.71
N ASP A 116 -8.08 -8.05 -2.66
CA ASP A 116 -7.54 -8.72 -1.47
C ASP A 116 -7.39 -7.73 -0.29
N VAL A 117 -7.00 -6.47 -0.58
CA VAL A 117 -6.96 -5.40 0.43
C VAL A 117 -8.35 -5.11 0.99
N ILE A 118 -9.38 -5.09 0.15
CA ILE A 118 -10.77 -4.91 0.56
C ILE A 118 -11.26 -6.09 1.40
N ASP A 119 -10.91 -7.31 1.05
CA ASP A 119 -11.33 -8.52 1.78
C ASP A 119 -10.68 -8.59 3.17
N VAL A 120 -9.39 -8.28 3.28
CA VAL A 120 -8.73 -8.15 4.59
C VAL A 120 -9.46 -7.12 5.47
N PHE A 121 -9.92 -6.03 4.89
CA PHE A 121 -10.69 -5.05 5.65
C PHE A 121 -12.05 -5.58 6.12
N LYS A 122 -12.77 -6.31 5.29
CA LYS A 122 -14.06 -6.92 5.67
C LYS A 122 -13.90 -7.85 6.88
N GLU A 123 -12.78 -8.56 6.96
CA GLU A 123 -12.46 -9.40 8.11
C GLU A 123 -12.09 -8.57 9.36
N LEU A 124 -11.43 -7.45 9.17
CA LEU A 124 -10.97 -6.57 10.24
C LEU A 124 -12.10 -5.70 10.84
N ALA A 125 -13.06 -5.27 10.04
CA ALA A 125 -14.11 -4.35 10.47
C ALA A 125 -14.94 -4.84 11.67
N PRO A 126 -15.37 -6.13 11.76
CA PRO A 126 -16.03 -6.67 12.94
C PRO A 126 -15.16 -6.60 14.18
N LEU A 127 -13.89 -7.00 14.07
CA LEU A 127 -12.92 -7.02 15.18
C LEU A 127 -12.73 -5.63 15.79
N VAL A 128 -12.65 -4.61 14.93
CA VAL A 128 -12.53 -3.20 15.34
C VAL A 128 -13.81 -2.74 16.04
N SER A 129 -14.97 -3.03 15.46
CA SER A 129 -16.26 -2.64 16.01
C SER A 129 -16.56 -3.25 17.39
N GLU A 130 -16.05 -4.45 17.65
CA GLU A 130 -16.15 -5.12 18.94
C GLU A 130 -15.15 -4.60 19.97
N SER A 131 -14.05 -4.01 19.55
CA SER A 131 -12.96 -3.58 20.43
C SER A 131 -13.12 -2.16 20.95
N VAL A 132 -14.05 -1.36 20.43
CA VAL A 132 -14.23 0.04 20.77
C VAL A 132 -15.58 0.29 21.42
N SER A 133 -15.55 0.93 22.60
CA SER A 133 -16.73 1.23 23.40
C SER A 133 -17.59 2.33 22.77
N ASP A 134 -16.96 3.37 22.24
CA ASP A 134 -17.62 4.48 21.56
C ASP A 134 -17.55 4.28 20.04
N LYS A 135 -18.57 3.59 19.52
CA LYS A 135 -18.66 3.30 18.10
C LYS A 135 -18.65 4.55 17.20
N SER A 136 -19.04 5.72 17.73
CA SER A 136 -19.05 6.95 16.94
C SER A 136 -17.68 7.39 16.46
N LYS A 137 -16.63 7.11 17.23
CA LYS A 137 -15.24 7.44 16.87
C LYS A 137 -14.70 6.61 15.70
N ILE A 138 -15.14 5.35 15.63
CA ILE A 138 -14.67 4.40 14.62
C ILE A 138 -15.63 4.34 13.44
N GLN A 139 -16.93 4.50 13.68
CA GLN A 139 -17.92 4.43 12.61
C GLN A 139 -17.58 5.38 11.46
N ARG A 140 -17.22 6.62 11.78
CA ARG A 140 -16.78 7.60 10.78
C ARG A 140 -15.56 7.13 9.98
N GLU A 141 -14.63 6.46 10.63
CA GLU A 141 -13.44 5.94 9.95
C GLU A 141 -13.76 4.64 9.17
N LEU A 142 -14.68 3.81 9.63
CA LEU A 142 -15.19 2.63 8.91
C LEU A 142 -16.02 3.05 7.69
N ASP A 143 -16.85 4.07 7.82
CA ASP A 143 -17.64 4.64 6.72
C ASP A 143 -16.70 5.20 5.63
N LYS A 144 -15.66 5.94 6.02
CA LYS A 144 -14.63 6.42 5.08
C LYS A 144 -13.92 5.30 4.34
N PHE A 145 -13.66 4.19 5.01
CA PHE A 145 -13.07 3.04 4.32
C PHE A 145 -14.10 2.36 3.42
N SER A 146 -15.31 2.19 3.87
CA SER A 146 -16.40 1.65 3.05
C SER A 146 -16.56 2.48 1.78
N ASP A 147 -16.52 3.80 1.91
CA ASP A 147 -16.61 4.72 0.77
C ASP A 147 -15.37 4.70 -0.12
N ALA A 148 -14.17 4.59 0.47
CA ALA A 148 -12.93 4.43 -0.28
C ALA A 148 -12.79 3.07 -0.98
N SER A 149 -13.41 2.01 -0.42
CA SER A 149 -13.44 0.67 -1.01
C SER A 149 -14.54 0.50 -2.04
N ASN A 150 -15.58 1.35 -2.00
CA ASN A 150 -16.57 1.38 -3.05
C ASN A 150 -15.91 1.77 -4.36
N ASP A 151 -16.42 1.20 -5.45
CA ASP A 151 -15.96 1.51 -6.81
C ASP A 151 -16.33 2.95 -7.25
N ILE A 152 -16.69 3.80 -6.29
CA ILE A 152 -17.08 5.20 -6.49
C ILE A 152 -15.85 6.09 -6.51
N ILE A 153 -15.76 6.92 -7.54
CA ILE A 153 -14.68 7.90 -7.72
C ILE A 153 -15.28 9.29 -7.76
N PRO A 154 -15.00 10.14 -6.78
CA PRO A 154 -15.46 11.50 -6.81
C PRO A 154 -14.73 12.29 -7.90
N ILE A 155 -15.50 12.99 -8.74
CA ILE A 155 -15.00 13.97 -9.69
C ILE A 155 -15.37 15.36 -9.15
N CYS A 156 -14.39 16.17 -8.83
CA CYS A 156 -14.60 17.50 -8.32
C CYS A 156 -14.35 18.53 -9.43
N VAL A 157 -15.41 19.10 -9.98
CA VAL A 157 -15.33 20.11 -11.03
C VAL A 157 -15.21 21.50 -10.41
N ILE A 158 -14.06 22.12 -10.64
CA ILE A 158 -13.67 23.40 -10.05
C ILE A 158 -13.34 24.38 -11.19
N GLY A 159 -13.52 25.64 -10.98
CA GLY A 159 -13.14 26.65 -11.97
C GLY A 159 -13.80 28.00 -11.68
N ASN A 160 -13.34 29.02 -12.39
CA ASN A 160 -13.87 30.35 -12.26
C ASN A 160 -15.33 30.46 -12.72
N TYR A 161 -15.96 31.52 -12.32
CA TYR A 161 -17.27 31.90 -12.84
C TYR A 161 -17.24 32.02 -14.38
N SER A 162 -18.29 31.61 -15.03
CA SER A 162 -18.43 31.63 -16.49
C SER A 162 -17.47 30.75 -17.29
N SER A 163 -16.62 29.94 -16.66
CA SER A 163 -15.75 28.96 -17.37
C SER A 163 -16.51 27.81 -18.03
N GLY A 164 -17.82 27.70 -17.81
CA GLY A 164 -18.67 26.66 -18.37
C GLY A 164 -18.64 25.33 -17.63
N LYS A 165 -18.41 25.34 -16.30
CA LYS A 165 -18.43 24.14 -15.44
C LYS A 165 -19.72 23.35 -15.58
N SER A 166 -20.88 24.00 -15.37
CA SER A 166 -22.18 23.34 -15.43
C SER A 166 -22.46 22.78 -16.83
N THR A 167 -22.06 23.49 -17.88
CA THR A 167 -22.15 23.01 -19.26
C THR A 167 -21.24 21.81 -19.50
N PHE A 168 -20.03 21.81 -18.91
CA PHE A 168 -19.12 20.68 -18.97
C PHE A 168 -19.68 19.46 -18.23
N ILE A 169 -20.27 19.67 -17.05
CA ILE A 169 -20.92 18.58 -16.28
C ILE A 169 -22.11 18.04 -17.06
N ASN A 170 -22.94 18.91 -17.66
CA ASN A 170 -24.04 18.51 -18.51
C ASN A 170 -23.55 17.63 -19.68
N ALA A 171 -22.40 17.99 -20.28
CA ALA A 171 -21.80 17.20 -21.35
C ALA A 171 -21.31 15.82 -20.85
N LEU A 172 -20.78 15.73 -19.63
CA LEU A 172 -20.42 14.46 -19.01
C LEU A 172 -21.67 13.60 -18.73
N VAL A 173 -22.74 14.20 -18.19
CA VAL A 173 -24.01 13.51 -17.89
C VAL A 173 -24.76 13.12 -19.15
N GLY A 174 -24.62 13.88 -20.25
CA GLY A 174 -25.20 13.62 -21.55
C GLY A 174 -26.48 14.42 -21.84
N TYR A 175 -26.94 15.28 -20.95
CA TYR A 175 -28.05 16.19 -21.14
C TYR A 175 -27.97 17.41 -20.21
N GLU A 176 -28.79 18.42 -20.46
CA GLU A 176 -28.82 19.63 -19.63
C GLU A 176 -29.50 19.38 -18.28
N LEU A 177 -28.73 18.85 -17.34
CA LEU A 177 -29.14 18.61 -15.95
C LEU A 177 -29.09 19.92 -15.15
N LEU A 178 -27.92 20.56 -15.13
CA LEU A 178 -27.68 21.79 -14.38
C LEU A 178 -28.06 23.00 -15.23
N PRO A 179 -28.74 24.00 -14.64
CA PRO A 179 -28.99 25.25 -15.33
C PRO A 179 -27.67 25.98 -15.61
N SER A 180 -27.52 26.51 -16.83
CA SER A 180 -26.38 27.31 -17.26
C SER A 180 -26.85 28.70 -17.66
N SER A 181 -26.24 29.75 -17.15
CA SER A 181 -26.47 31.12 -17.58
C SER A 181 -25.23 31.98 -17.34
N ASP A 182 -25.20 33.17 -17.96
CA ASP A 182 -24.15 34.17 -17.77
C ASP A 182 -24.24 34.89 -16.41
N GLU A 183 -25.30 34.70 -15.63
CA GLU A 183 -25.41 35.16 -14.24
C GLU A 183 -24.98 34.08 -13.26
N PRO A 184 -24.51 34.40 -12.03
CA PRO A 184 -24.17 33.42 -11.01
C PRO A 184 -25.32 32.49 -10.67
N THR A 185 -25.34 31.30 -11.29
CA THR A 185 -26.44 30.35 -11.14
C THR A 185 -26.22 29.30 -10.10
N THR A 186 -24.96 28.94 -9.82
CA THR A 186 -24.61 27.89 -8.86
C THR A 186 -24.39 28.49 -7.48
N ALA A 187 -25.43 28.49 -6.66
CA ALA A 187 -25.39 28.99 -5.28
C ALA A 187 -25.06 27.90 -4.27
N LYS A 188 -25.19 26.64 -4.66
CA LYS A 188 -25.02 25.43 -3.80
C LYS A 188 -24.10 24.42 -4.47
N ILE A 189 -23.61 23.46 -3.71
CA ILE A 189 -22.83 22.33 -4.23
C ILE A 189 -23.79 21.23 -4.66
N TYR A 190 -23.65 20.75 -5.88
CA TYR A 190 -24.40 19.60 -6.38
C TYR A 190 -23.53 18.35 -6.35
N LYS A 191 -24.03 17.28 -5.72
CA LYS A 191 -23.48 15.93 -5.74
C LYS A 191 -24.33 15.08 -6.69
N ILE A 192 -23.80 14.75 -7.84
CA ILE A 192 -24.51 14.07 -8.92
C ILE A 192 -23.95 12.65 -9.02
N ALA A 193 -24.80 11.66 -8.80
CA ALA A 193 -24.50 10.26 -8.98
C ALA A 193 -25.41 9.64 -10.05
N GLN A 194 -24.93 8.59 -10.72
CA GLN A 194 -25.76 7.85 -11.65
C GLN A 194 -26.79 7.02 -10.86
N SER A 195 -28.07 7.13 -11.26
CA SER A 195 -29.15 6.32 -10.74
C SER A 195 -28.97 4.84 -11.11
N ASP A 196 -29.29 3.94 -10.18
CA ASP A 196 -29.30 2.48 -10.45
C ASP A 196 -30.38 2.07 -11.47
N GLN A 197 -31.40 2.93 -11.65
CA GLN A 197 -32.53 2.70 -12.57
C GLN A 197 -32.55 3.80 -13.62
N SER A 198 -32.47 3.42 -14.88
CA SER A 198 -32.46 4.36 -16.01
C SER A 198 -33.78 5.15 -16.18
N ASP A 199 -34.88 4.67 -15.58
CA ASP A 199 -36.21 5.28 -15.64
C ASP A 199 -36.56 6.13 -14.41
N ARG A 200 -35.60 6.36 -13.50
CA ARG A 200 -35.84 7.09 -12.25
C ARG A 200 -34.69 8.02 -11.88
N ALA A 201 -35.11 9.14 -11.25
CA ALA A 201 -34.17 10.05 -10.60
C ALA A 201 -34.67 10.45 -9.20
N VAL A 202 -33.73 10.91 -8.35
CA VAL A 202 -34.04 11.41 -7.02
C VAL A 202 -33.23 12.68 -6.77
N VAL A 203 -33.91 13.72 -6.24
CA VAL A 203 -33.25 14.91 -5.70
C VAL A 203 -33.49 14.97 -4.22
N LYS A 204 -32.43 15.20 -3.44
CA LYS A 204 -32.46 15.28 -2.00
C LYS A 204 -31.69 16.53 -1.51
N PHE A 205 -32.33 17.29 -0.60
CA PHE A 205 -31.74 18.45 0.07
C PHE A 205 -32.44 18.68 1.42
N GLU A 206 -31.91 19.57 2.23
CA GLU A 206 -32.59 20.01 3.46
C GLU A 206 -33.09 21.44 3.27
N PHE A 207 -34.27 21.71 3.81
CA PHE A 207 -34.87 23.02 3.90
C PHE A 207 -35.27 23.28 5.36
N ASP A 208 -34.76 24.34 5.98
CA ASP A 208 -34.93 24.64 7.41
C ASP A 208 -34.64 23.42 8.31
N GLY A 209 -33.56 22.66 7.99
CA GLY A 209 -33.15 21.44 8.72
C GLY A 209 -34.08 20.25 8.52
N ARG A 210 -35.08 20.34 7.64
CA ARG A 210 -35.97 19.22 7.27
C ARG A 210 -35.57 18.64 5.93
N SER A 211 -35.40 17.31 5.83
CA SER A 211 -35.06 16.62 4.60
C SER A 211 -36.22 16.70 3.58
N VAL A 212 -35.92 17.14 2.36
CA VAL A 212 -36.81 17.12 1.20
C VAL A 212 -36.26 16.10 0.22
N ARG A 213 -37.10 15.15 -0.19
CA ARG A 213 -36.73 14.11 -1.15
C ARG A 213 -37.81 13.95 -2.21
N ILE A 214 -37.43 14.15 -3.48
CA ILE A 214 -38.34 14.06 -4.61
C ILE A 214 -37.86 12.96 -5.55
N ARG A 215 -38.75 12.06 -5.90
CA ARG A 215 -38.50 11.00 -6.90
C ARG A 215 -39.18 11.36 -8.21
N PHE A 216 -38.51 11.13 -9.31
CA PHE A 216 -38.99 11.36 -10.66
C PHE A 216 -39.01 10.07 -11.46
N SER A 217 -40.01 9.95 -12.33
CA SER A 217 -40.09 8.97 -13.40
C SER A 217 -40.54 9.70 -14.68
N ALA A 218 -40.56 9.01 -15.82
CA ALA A 218 -41.06 9.61 -17.09
C ALA A 218 -42.52 10.10 -16.98
N GLU A 219 -43.33 9.35 -16.23
CA GLU A 219 -44.76 9.62 -16.18
C GLU A 219 -45.26 10.42 -14.96
N SER A 220 -44.42 10.54 -13.93
CA SER A 220 -44.84 11.11 -12.64
C SER A 220 -43.67 11.63 -11.80
N TYR A 221 -43.98 12.35 -10.72
CA TYR A 221 -43.09 12.69 -9.64
C TYR A 221 -43.76 12.42 -8.28
N LYS A 222 -42.94 12.23 -7.23
CA LYS A 222 -43.45 12.02 -5.88
C LYS A 222 -42.52 12.61 -4.83
N PHE A 223 -43.06 13.42 -3.93
CA PHE A 223 -42.38 13.77 -2.70
C PHE A 223 -42.38 12.57 -1.75
N LEU A 224 -41.22 12.15 -1.28
CA LEU A 224 -41.06 11.02 -0.39
C LEU A 224 -41.02 11.42 1.09
N THR A 225 -40.88 12.69 1.36
CA THR A 225 -40.91 13.32 2.69
C THR A 225 -42.14 14.21 2.78
N ASP A 226 -42.63 14.43 4.01
CA ASP A 226 -43.75 15.32 4.25
C ASP A 226 -43.32 16.75 3.93
N SER A 227 -44.03 17.37 2.99
CA SER A 227 -43.73 18.71 2.47
C SER A 227 -44.69 19.79 3.00
N HIS A 228 -45.52 19.48 4.01
CA HIS A 228 -46.41 20.45 4.63
C HIS A 228 -45.63 21.59 5.29
N ASP A 229 -46.07 22.82 5.10
CA ASP A 229 -45.45 24.05 5.61
C ASP A 229 -44.06 24.36 4.97
N ASN A 230 -43.76 23.90 3.77
CA ASN A 230 -42.53 24.20 3.07
C ASN A 230 -42.83 25.00 1.78
N PRO A 231 -42.60 26.34 1.74
CA PRO A 231 -42.91 27.19 0.62
C PRO A 231 -42.13 26.83 -0.67
N LEU A 232 -40.90 26.34 -0.53
CA LEU A 232 -40.12 25.84 -1.67
C LEU A 232 -40.70 24.57 -2.25
N ALA A 233 -41.14 23.63 -1.40
CA ALA A 233 -41.78 22.40 -1.83
C ALA A 233 -43.14 22.65 -2.52
N GLU A 234 -43.92 23.63 -2.03
CA GLU A 234 -45.16 24.05 -2.70
C GLU A 234 -44.89 24.64 -4.09
N HIS A 235 -43.88 25.52 -4.20
CA HIS A 235 -43.47 26.11 -5.48
C HIS A 235 -42.95 25.01 -6.44
N LEU A 236 -42.10 24.10 -5.96
CA LEU A 236 -41.63 22.95 -6.75
C LEU A 236 -42.79 22.08 -7.23
N ASN A 237 -43.78 21.81 -6.38
CA ASN A 237 -44.94 21.02 -6.73
C ASN A 237 -45.79 21.71 -7.82
N SER A 238 -45.96 23.06 -7.75
CA SER A 238 -46.65 23.83 -8.78
C SER A 238 -45.96 23.70 -10.15
N VAL A 239 -44.64 23.90 -10.18
CA VAL A 239 -43.84 23.80 -11.42
C VAL A 239 -43.86 22.36 -11.96
N LEU A 240 -43.72 21.36 -11.12
CA LEU A 240 -43.70 19.95 -11.52
C LEU A 240 -45.06 19.48 -12.04
N SER A 241 -46.18 20.02 -11.51
CA SER A 241 -47.53 19.68 -11.98
C SER A 241 -47.77 20.08 -13.43
N GLU A 242 -47.10 21.16 -13.91
CA GLU A 242 -47.20 21.63 -15.28
C GLU A 242 -46.44 20.71 -16.27
N ILE A 243 -45.39 20.03 -15.79
CA ILE A 243 -44.48 19.21 -16.59
C ILE A 243 -44.48 17.72 -16.16
N GLU A 244 -45.54 17.26 -15.53
CA GLU A 244 -45.59 15.90 -14.91
C GLU A 244 -45.26 14.78 -15.89
N ARG A 245 -45.68 14.89 -17.16
CA ARG A 245 -45.50 13.89 -18.23
C ARG A 245 -44.27 14.12 -19.11
N GLU A 246 -43.49 15.15 -18.79
CA GLU A 246 -42.26 15.45 -19.52
C GLU A 246 -41.11 14.52 -19.13
N SER A 247 -40.02 14.61 -19.88
CA SER A 247 -38.83 13.80 -19.65
C SER A 247 -38.18 14.04 -18.27
N ILE A 248 -37.49 13.06 -17.74
CA ILE A 248 -36.74 13.18 -16.48
C ILE A 248 -35.70 14.31 -16.55
N PRO A 249 -34.92 14.47 -17.64
CA PRO A 249 -34.01 15.60 -17.79
C PRO A 249 -34.68 16.95 -17.61
N LEU A 250 -35.80 17.18 -18.25
CA LEU A 250 -36.53 18.47 -18.16
C LEU A 250 -37.06 18.72 -16.74
N LYS A 251 -37.60 17.68 -16.08
CA LYS A 251 -38.05 17.81 -14.68
C LYS A 251 -36.92 18.16 -13.75
N LEU A 252 -35.79 17.49 -13.87
CA LEU A 252 -34.59 17.77 -13.06
C LEU A 252 -34.08 19.18 -13.32
N HIS A 253 -33.90 19.58 -14.58
CA HIS A 253 -33.45 20.90 -14.95
C HIS A 253 -34.34 21.99 -14.36
N ARG A 254 -35.66 21.84 -14.44
CA ARG A 254 -36.62 22.81 -13.87
C ARG A 254 -36.55 22.90 -12.36
N VAL A 255 -36.49 21.75 -11.68
CA VAL A 255 -36.34 21.70 -10.19
C VAL A 255 -35.07 22.39 -9.74
N LEU A 256 -33.94 22.12 -10.41
CA LEU A 256 -32.66 22.73 -10.05
C LEU A 256 -32.63 24.21 -10.36
N SER A 257 -33.29 24.63 -11.43
CA SER A 257 -33.47 26.08 -11.77
C SER A 257 -34.27 26.81 -10.69
N VAL A 258 -35.35 26.18 -10.18
CA VAL A 258 -36.16 26.76 -9.08
C VAL A 258 -35.35 26.83 -7.79
N ILE A 259 -34.64 25.76 -7.43
CA ILE A 259 -33.80 25.72 -6.21
C ILE A 259 -32.72 26.80 -6.28
N ASN A 260 -32.03 26.96 -7.42
CA ASN A 260 -31.01 27.97 -7.61
C ASN A 260 -31.60 29.39 -7.51
N ALA A 261 -32.72 29.63 -8.20
CA ALA A 261 -33.39 30.95 -8.16
C ALA A 261 -33.81 31.28 -6.73
N TYR A 262 -34.33 30.35 -5.98
CA TYR A 262 -34.70 30.54 -4.58
C TYR A 262 -33.46 30.83 -3.70
N ALA A 263 -32.40 30.03 -3.81
CA ALA A 263 -31.15 30.21 -3.08
C ALA A 263 -30.50 31.59 -3.35
N ASN A 264 -30.53 32.05 -4.58
CA ASN A 264 -30.01 33.39 -4.94
C ASN A 264 -30.85 34.55 -4.35
N ARG A 265 -32.18 34.38 -4.22
CA ARG A 265 -33.08 35.43 -3.67
C ARG A 265 -33.03 35.53 -2.14
N THR A 266 -32.84 34.43 -1.43
CA THR A 266 -32.93 34.34 0.05
C THR A 266 -31.56 34.30 0.73
N ALA A 267 -30.47 34.55 0.02
CA ALA A 267 -29.09 34.27 0.43
C ALA A 267 -28.83 32.78 0.77
N GLY A 268 -29.79 31.90 0.53
CA GLY A 268 -29.65 30.45 0.58
C GLY A 268 -29.49 29.83 1.97
N GLU A 269 -29.72 30.57 3.04
CA GLU A 269 -29.53 30.08 4.43
C GLU A 269 -30.52 28.97 4.81
N GLU A 270 -31.71 28.94 4.20
CA GLU A 270 -32.76 27.95 4.46
C GLU A 270 -32.52 26.62 3.76
N ILE A 271 -31.71 26.59 2.69
CA ILE A 271 -31.41 25.38 1.91
C ILE A 271 -30.03 24.85 2.28
N SER A 272 -29.90 23.54 2.46
CA SER A 272 -28.58 22.89 2.69
C SER A 272 -27.58 23.30 1.61
N ASP A 273 -26.31 23.43 2.00
CA ASP A 273 -25.24 23.76 1.07
C ASP A 273 -24.94 22.65 0.06
N LEU A 274 -25.34 21.40 0.37
CA LEU A 274 -25.21 20.23 -0.49
C LEU A 274 -26.58 19.76 -0.97
N ILE A 275 -26.71 19.56 -2.29
CA ILE A 275 -27.87 18.99 -2.94
C ILE A 275 -27.44 17.68 -3.61
N GLU A 276 -28.05 16.59 -3.21
CA GLU A 276 -27.77 15.27 -3.78
C GLU A 276 -28.73 14.95 -4.91
N ILE A 277 -28.19 14.45 -6.03
CA ILE A 277 -28.93 14.14 -7.25
C ILE A 277 -28.52 12.75 -7.71
N ASP A 278 -29.47 11.81 -7.68
CA ASP A 278 -29.30 10.52 -8.35
C ASP A 278 -30.09 10.60 -9.67
N ALA A 279 -29.38 10.62 -10.80
CA ALA A 279 -29.96 10.83 -12.09
C ALA A 279 -29.48 9.79 -13.12
N PRO A 280 -30.33 9.34 -14.08
CA PRO A 280 -29.84 8.51 -15.18
C PRO A 280 -28.91 9.36 -16.06
N PHE A 281 -27.72 8.83 -16.39
CA PHE A 281 -26.86 9.44 -17.37
C PHE A 281 -27.25 8.95 -18.78
N ASP A 282 -27.20 9.81 -19.75
CA ASP A 282 -27.45 9.42 -21.15
C ASP A 282 -26.23 8.65 -21.66
N ASP A 283 -26.43 7.36 -21.88
CA ASP A 283 -25.35 6.42 -22.19
C ASP A 283 -25.41 6.05 -23.66
N ASP A 284 -24.43 6.53 -24.42
CA ASP A 284 -24.20 6.11 -25.80
C ASP A 284 -23.48 4.76 -25.93
N GLY A 285 -23.28 4.04 -24.79
CA GLY A 285 -22.59 2.77 -24.70
C GLY A 285 -21.06 2.87 -24.71
N ASN A 286 -20.50 4.08 -24.76
CA ASN A 286 -19.07 4.30 -24.83
C ASN A 286 -18.41 4.55 -23.46
N TRP A 287 -19.21 4.73 -22.40
CA TRP A 287 -18.71 5.02 -21.06
C TRP A 287 -19.27 4.06 -19.99
N ASP A 288 -18.81 2.80 -20.02
CA ASP A 288 -19.22 1.75 -19.07
C ASP A 288 -18.92 2.06 -17.59
N ILE A 289 -18.06 3.06 -17.36
CA ILE A 289 -17.52 3.40 -16.03
C ILE A 289 -18.39 4.45 -15.30
N LYS A 290 -19.48 4.96 -15.91
CA LYS A 290 -20.32 6.02 -15.33
C LYS A 290 -20.85 5.72 -13.93
N LYS A 291 -21.16 4.45 -13.64
CA LYS A 291 -21.68 4.02 -12.33
C LYS A 291 -20.67 4.19 -11.19
N ARG A 292 -19.39 4.34 -11.50
CA ARG A 292 -18.34 4.51 -10.52
C ARG A 292 -18.05 5.97 -10.16
N PHE A 293 -18.66 6.93 -10.87
CA PHE A 293 -18.38 8.35 -10.68
C PHE A 293 -19.48 9.08 -9.92
N VAL A 294 -19.06 9.95 -9.00
CA VAL A 294 -19.89 10.95 -8.34
C VAL A 294 -19.31 12.32 -8.67
N ILE A 295 -20.08 13.15 -9.38
CA ILE A 295 -19.65 14.46 -9.84
C ILE A 295 -20.08 15.53 -8.84
N PHE A 296 -19.14 16.37 -8.40
CA PHE A 296 -19.40 17.54 -7.57
C PHE A 296 -19.28 18.79 -8.43
N ASP A 297 -20.40 19.53 -8.60
CA ASP A 297 -20.36 20.90 -9.14
C ASP A 297 -20.15 21.89 -8.01
N THR A 298 -19.17 22.76 -8.18
CA THR A 298 -18.82 23.77 -7.16
C THR A 298 -19.19 25.17 -7.64
N PRO A 299 -19.67 26.06 -6.73
CA PRO A 299 -19.87 27.47 -7.07
C PRO A 299 -18.60 28.11 -7.63
N GLY A 300 -18.75 29.02 -8.61
CA GLY A 300 -17.61 29.73 -9.20
C GLY A 300 -16.88 30.64 -8.21
N SER A 301 -15.58 30.83 -8.39
CA SER A 301 -14.66 31.45 -7.43
C SER A 301 -14.89 32.94 -7.10
N ASN A 302 -15.68 33.66 -7.85
CA ASN A 302 -15.82 35.10 -7.71
C ASN A 302 -16.92 35.56 -6.73
N SER A 303 -17.57 34.65 -5.98
CA SER A 303 -18.52 35.03 -4.95
C SER A 303 -17.80 35.29 -3.61
N ALA A 304 -18.20 36.34 -2.89
CA ALA A 304 -17.63 36.74 -1.60
C ALA A 304 -17.78 35.66 -0.49
N SER A 305 -18.58 34.62 -0.76
CA SER A 305 -18.84 33.46 0.13
C SER A 305 -17.89 32.28 -0.06
N ASN A 306 -16.86 32.39 -0.89
CA ASN A 306 -16.00 31.27 -1.34
C ASN A 306 -15.32 30.45 -0.25
N LEU A 307 -14.92 31.05 0.86
CA LEU A 307 -14.27 30.29 1.95
C LEU A 307 -15.23 29.28 2.61
N ASN A 308 -16.51 29.61 2.70
CA ASN A 308 -17.51 28.69 3.24
C ASN A 308 -17.80 27.52 2.29
N HIS A 309 -17.83 27.76 0.98
CA HIS A 309 -18.04 26.71 -0.03
C HIS A 309 -16.90 25.68 -0.07
N TYR A 310 -15.65 26.11 0.13
CA TYR A 310 -14.54 25.17 0.29
C TYR A 310 -14.65 24.29 1.53
N HIS A 311 -15.18 24.82 2.63
CA HIS A 311 -15.45 24.03 3.83
C HIS A 311 -16.56 23.00 3.59
N VAL A 312 -17.62 23.37 2.88
CA VAL A 312 -18.69 22.45 2.52
C VAL A 312 -18.22 21.38 1.55
N LEU A 313 -17.47 21.78 0.51
CA LEU A 313 -16.86 20.85 -0.43
C LEU A 313 -15.92 19.87 0.28
N LYS A 314 -15.04 20.39 1.14
CA LYS A 314 -14.15 19.59 1.95
C LYS A 314 -14.93 18.61 2.82
N LYS A 315 -15.99 19.06 3.49
CA LYS A 315 -16.85 18.20 4.31
C LYS A 315 -17.58 17.16 3.47
N ALA A 316 -18.10 17.53 2.29
CA ALA A 316 -18.75 16.60 1.37
C ALA A 316 -17.79 15.58 0.76
N MET A 317 -16.48 15.88 0.74
CA MET A 317 -15.41 15.01 0.27
C MET A 317 -14.63 14.33 1.38
N GLU A 318 -14.79 14.75 2.65
CA GLU A 318 -14.14 14.09 3.80
C GLU A 318 -14.49 12.61 3.89
N ASP A 319 -15.66 12.23 3.40
CA ASP A 319 -16.15 10.85 3.35
C ASP A 319 -15.80 10.12 2.03
N LEU A 320 -15.32 10.88 1.02
CA LEU A 320 -14.95 10.37 -0.29
C LEU A 320 -13.45 10.59 -0.50
N SER A 321 -12.64 9.62 -0.10
CA SER A 321 -11.20 9.69 -0.37
C SER A 321 -10.93 9.50 -1.86
N ASN A 322 -9.94 10.24 -2.38
CA ASN A 322 -9.39 10.01 -3.71
C ASN A 322 -10.15 10.67 -4.88
N GLY A 323 -10.66 11.89 -4.67
CA GLY A 323 -11.32 12.66 -5.72
C GLY A 323 -10.38 13.07 -6.86
N LEU A 324 -10.89 12.95 -8.09
CA LEU A 324 -10.25 13.50 -9.30
C LEU A 324 -10.61 14.99 -9.43
N PRO A 325 -9.68 15.93 -9.24
CA PRO A 325 -9.96 17.32 -9.49
C PRO A 325 -9.92 17.60 -10.99
N ILE A 326 -11.02 18.18 -11.52
CA ILE A 326 -11.10 18.68 -12.88
C ILE A 326 -11.25 20.20 -12.81
N PHE A 327 -10.22 20.90 -13.27
CA PHE A 327 -10.22 22.34 -13.32
C PHE A 327 -10.69 22.82 -14.69
N VAL A 328 -11.82 23.52 -14.72
CA VAL A 328 -12.40 24.06 -15.96
C VAL A 328 -12.07 25.54 -16.10
N SER A 329 -11.41 25.91 -17.17
CA SER A 329 -11.05 27.31 -17.50
C SER A 329 -11.20 27.58 -18.98
N GLU A 330 -11.23 28.85 -19.36
CA GLU A 330 -11.13 29.30 -20.78
C GLU A 330 -9.65 29.49 -21.14
N PHE A 331 -9.32 29.33 -22.42
CA PHE A 331 -7.94 29.47 -22.90
C PHE A 331 -7.30 30.83 -22.56
N ASN A 332 -8.06 31.90 -22.71
CA ASN A 332 -7.56 33.25 -22.50
C ASN A 332 -7.45 33.69 -21.03
N THR A 333 -7.93 32.87 -20.11
CA THR A 333 -7.91 33.14 -18.66
C THR A 333 -7.06 32.16 -17.86
N LEU A 334 -6.31 31.24 -18.53
CA LEU A 334 -5.49 30.25 -17.86
C LEU A 334 -4.45 30.85 -16.89
N ASP A 335 -3.89 32.00 -17.22
CA ASP A 335 -2.89 32.77 -16.45
C ASP A 335 -3.47 33.80 -15.49
N SER A 336 -4.78 33.76 -15.21
CA SER A 336 -5.42 34.72 -14.32
C SER A 336 -5.04 34.49 -12.85
N THR A 337 -4.93 35.59 -12.08
CA THR A 337 -4.66 35.57 -10.64
C THR A 337 -5.75 34.85 -9.84
N ASP A 338 -6.97 34.77 -10.36
CA ASP A 338 -8.06 34.03 -9.72
C ASP A 338 -7.89 32.53 -9.90
N ASN A 339 -7.34 32.07 -11.03
CA ASN A 339 -6.96 30.71 -11.25
C ASN A 339 -5.82 30.29 -10.30
N ASP A 340 -4.83 31.15 -10.06
CA ASP A 340 -3.75 30.87 -9.11
C ASP A 340 -4.27 30.65 -7.69
N LYS A 341 -5.24 31.43 -7.23
CA LYS A 341 -5.87 31.23 -5.91
C LYS A 341 -6.61 29.90 -5.82
N LEU A 342 -7.33 29.53 -6.89
CA LEU A 342 -8.01 28.25 -6.97
C LEU A 342 -7.03 27.08 -6.95
N TYR A 343 -5.93 27.16 -7.69
CA TYR A 343 -4.87 26.18 -7.68
C TYR A 343 -4.27 25.97 -6.28
N GLN A 344 -3.99 27.07 -5.58
CA GLN A 344 -3.50 26.99 -4.20
C GLN A 344 -4.52 26.33 -3.27
N ALA A 345 -5.81 26.62 -3.43
CA ALA A 345 -6.87 26.01 -2.63
C ALA A 345 -6.96 24.50 -2.88
N ILE A 346 -6.87 24.05 -4.14
CA ILE A 346 -6.86 22.63 -4.52
C ILE A 346 -5.64 21.92 -3.91
N ASN A 347 -4.47 22.56 -3.99
CA ASN A 347 -3.23 21.99 -3.45
C ASN A 347 -3.28 21.75 -1.92
N ASN A 348 -4.09 22.53 -1.22
CA ASN A 348 -4.28 22.41 0.22
C ASN A 348 -5.35 21.38 0.63
N MET A 349 -6.09 20.84 -0.34
CA MET A 349 -7.09 19.79 -0.08
C MET A 349 -6.45 18.41 -0.10
N LYS A 350 -6.32 17.78 1.06
CA LYS A 350 -5.76 16.41 1.21
C LYS A 350 -6.67 15.33 0.64
N GLU A 351 -7.94 15.63 0.51
CA GLU A 351 -9.00 14.75 0.01
C GLU A 351 -8.94 14.59 -1.53
N LEU A 352 -8.30 15.54 -2.22
CA LEU A 352 -8.08 15.52 -3.66
C LEU A 352 -6.70 14.96 -3.99
N ASP A 353 -6.61 14.17 -5.06
CA ASP A 353 -5.32 13.79 -5.60
C ASP A 353 -4.81 14.85 -6.58
N ASN A 354 -4.22 15.91 -6.05
CA ASN A 354 -3.72 17.08 -6.81
C ASN A 354 -2.74 16.70 -7.92
N ARG A 355 -2.16 15.50 -7.87
CA ARG A 355 -1.20 15.01 -8.88
C ARG A 355 -1.87 14.54 -10.16
N PHE A 356 -3.19 14.32 -10.10
CA PHE A 356 -4.02 13.98 -11.24
C PHE A 356 -4.97 15.11 -11.65
N THR A 357 -4.71 16.33 -11.22
CA THR A 357 -5.53 17.46 -11.65
C THR A 357 -5.62 17.51 -13.17
N MET A 358 -6.79 17.28 -13.70
CA MET A 358 -7.07 17.48 -15.11
C MET A 358 -7.48 18.93 -15.34
N ILE A 359 -6.94 19.51 -16.40
CA ILE A 359 -7.32 20.88 -16.80
C ILE A 359 -8.10 20.81 -18.08
N VAL A 360 -9.35 21.21 -18.02
CA VAL A 360 -10.26 21.30 -19.15
C VAL A 360 -10.30 22.75 -19.63
N VAL A 361 -9.72 23.00 -20.78
CA VAL A 361 -9.80 24.29 -21.50
C VAL A 361 -11.10 24.29 -22.29
N ASN A 362 -12.17 24.74 -21.63
CA ASN A 362 -13.50 24.80 -22.24
C ASN A 362 -13.66 26.01 -23.16
N LYS A 363 -14.75 26.06 -23.93
CA LYS A 363 -14.99 27.07 -24.96
C LYS A 363 -13.80 27.21 -25.95
N ALA A 364 -13.08 26.11 -26.17
CA ALA A 364 -11.93 26.11 -27.07
C ALA A 364 -12.31 26.34 -28.55
N ASP A 365 -13.58 26.21 -28.87
CA ASP A 365 -14.16 26.64 -30.17
C ASP A 365 -14.06 28.14 -30.43
N ALA A 366 -14.13 28.95 -29.38
CA ALA A 366 -13.98 30.42 -29.47
C ALA A 366 -12.51 30.87 -29.40
N ALA A 367 -11.57 30.00 -29.00
CA ALA A 367 -10.16 30.34 -28.90
C ALA A 367 -9.47 30.42 -30.27
N SER A 368 -8.51 31.35 -30.41
CA SER A 368 -7.65 31.49 -31.60
C SER A 368 -6.52 30.45 -31.57
N LEU A 369 -6.86 29.18 -31.78
CA LEU A 369 -5.91 28.09 -31.79
C LEU A 369 -5.14 28.03 -33.13
N LYS A 370 -3.88 27.67 -33.11
CA LYS A 370 -3.04 27.46 -34.29
C LYS A 370 -3.60 26.31 -35.13
N LYS A 371 -3.67 26.50 -36.47
CA LYS A 371 -4.33 25.54 -37.39
C LYS A 371 -3.71 24.16 -37.38
N ASP A 372 -2.38 24.08 -37.18
CA ASP A 372 -1.60 22.87 -37.25
C ASP A 372 -1.32 22.20 -35.85
N GLY A 373 -2.01 22.68 -34.81
CA GLY A 373 -1.78 22.23 -33.41
C GLY A 373 -0.66 23.02 -32.72
N PHE A 374 -0.28 22.57 -31.54
CA PHE A 374 0.82 23.15 -30.75
C PHE A 374 2.11 22.37 -31.01
N ASN A 375 3.18 23.09 -31.34
CA ASN A 375 4.54 22.52 -31.30
C ASN A 375 5.08 22.49 -29.85
N GLU A 376 6.26 21.91 -29.63
CA GLU A 376 6.86 21.77 -28.28
C GLU A 376 7.03 23.13 -27.59
N ASP A 377 7.53 24.15 -28.29
CA ASP A 377 7.68 25.52 -27.75
C ASP A 377 6.35 26.13 -27.33
N ASP A 378 5.27 25.90 -28.11
CA ASP A 378 3.93 26.35 -27.74
C ASP A 378 3.42 25.64 -26.50
N GLN A 379 3.64 24.30 -26.39
CA GLN A 379 3.24 23.51 -25.25
C GLN A 379 3.99 23.97 -23.99
N ASP A 380 5.31 24.13 -24.07
CA ASP A 380 6.12 24.62 -22.95
C ASP A 380 5.71 26.01 -22.51
N ARG A 381 5.39 26.89 -23.45
CA ARG A 381 4.89 28.24 -23.13
C ARG A 381 3.55 28.18 -22.42
N ILE A 382 2.60 27.41 -22.93
CA ILE A 382 1.26 27.28 -22.33
C ILE A 382 1.41 26.68 -20.92
N LEU A 383 2.24 25.66 -20.74
CA LEU A 383 2.49 25.04 -19.45
C LEU A 383 3.17 25.98 -18.46
N SER A 384 4.16 26.75 -18.93
CA SER A 384 4.92 27.66 -18.04
C SER A 384 4.11 28.88 -17.60
N LEU A 385 3.18 29.36 -18.43
CA LEU A 385 2.35 30.51 -18.14
C LEU A 385 1.08 30.17 -17.37
N ALA A 386 0.52 28.99 -17.62
CA ALA A 386 -0.82 28.66 -17.18
C ALA A 386 -0.89 27.91 -15.87
N ILE A 387 0.21 27.23 -15.40
CA ILE A 387 0.07 26.25 -14.33
C ILE A 387 1.34 26.10 -13.51
N PRO A 388 1.27 26.17 -12.18
CA PRO A 388 2.34 25.70 -11.32
C PRO A 388 2.69 24.24 -11.67
N ARG A 389 3.93 23.94 -12.04
CA ARG A 389 4.40 22.61 -12.49
C ARG A 389 3.98 21.45 -11.59
N GLN A 390 3.65 21.72 -10.35
CA GLN A 390 3.24 20.72 -9.34
C GLN A 390 1.81 20.20 -9.54
N MET A 391 0.95 20.89 -10.29
CA MET A 391 -0.46 20.52 -10.48
C MET A 391 -0.73 19.81 -11.81
N TYR A 392 0.26 19.76 -12.67
CA TYR A 392 0.13 19.25 -14.01
C TYR A 392 0.45 17.75 -14.09
N ALA A 393 -0.43 16.91 -13.61
CA ALA A 393 -0.20 15.46 -13.72
C ALA A 393 -1.11 14.79 -14.77
N GLY A 394 -2.34 15.28 -14.96
CA GLY A 394 -3.33 14.65 -15.83
C GLY A 394 -3.43 15.21 -17.25
N GLY A 395 -2.82 16.35 -17.55
CA GLY A 395 -2.86 17.00 -18.86
C GLY A 395 -3.84 18.14 -19.01
N LEU A 396 -3.71 18.92 -20.13
CA LEU A 396 -4.65 19.93 -20.58
C LEU A 396 -5.49 19.38 -21.73
N TYR A 397 -6.80 19.48 -21.61
CA TYR A 397 -7.77 18.97 -22.56
C TYR A 397 -8.57 20.13 -23.16
N PHE A 398 -8.54 20.28 -24.47
CA PHE A 398 -9.26 21.34 -25.18
C PHE A 398 -10.63 20.85 -25.60
N VAL A 399 -11.69 21.49 -25.09
CA VAL A 399 -13.07 21.02 -25.21
C VAL A 399 -14.01 22.13 -25.63
N SER A 400 -15.01 21.80 -26.45
CA SER A 400 -16.25 22.53 -26.57
C SER A 400 -17.37 21.70 -25.93
N SER A 401 -17.74 22.05 -24.70
CA SER A 401 -18.74 21.29 -23.95
C SER A 401 -20.09 21.27 -24.63
N ILE A 402 -20.51 22.36 -25.29
CA ILE A 402 -21.78 22.43 -26.03
C ILE A 402 -21.77 21.45 -27.21
N MET A 403 -20.67 21.41 -27.97
CA MET A 403 -20.54 20.50 -29.11
C MET A 403 -20.54 19.04 -28.63
N GLY A 404 -19.86 18.75 -27.54
CA GLY A 404 -19.83 17.39 -26.90
C GLY A 404 -21.23 16.99 -26.41
N LEU A 405 -21.92 17.87 -25.71
CA LEU A 405 -23.28 17.68 -25.21
C LEU A 405 -24.27 17.38 -26.34
N GLY A 406 -24.36 18.26 -27.36
CA GLY A 406 -25.30 18.07 -28.48
C GLY A 406 -24.99 16.83 -29.31
N ALA A 407 -23.71 16.39 -29.36
CA ALA A 407 -23.31 15.16 -30.05
C ALA A 407 -23.73 13.92 -29.30
N LYS A 408 -23.85 13.95 -27.95
CA LYS A 408 -24.27 12.83 -27.10
C LYS A 408 -25.78 12.69 -26.98
N ASN A 409 -26.52 13.84 -26.94
CA ASN A 409 -27.96 13.85 -26.68
C ASN A 409 -28.82 13.94 -27.95
N ASP A 410 -28.27 13.61 -29.10
CA ASP A 410 -28.97 13.73 -30.40
C ASP A 410 -29.55 15.14 -30.65
N GLN A 411 -28.80 16.17 -30.24
CA GLN A 411 -29.15 17.58 -30.41
C GLN A 411 -30.39 18.05 -29.63
N ARG A 412 -30.76 17.36 -28.54
CA ARG A 412 -31.91 17.68 -27.69
C ARG A 412 -31.52 18.67 -26.59
N PHE A 413 -31.56 19.93 -26.87
CA PHE A 413 -31.31 20.99 -25.89
C PHE A 413 -32.63 21.45 -25.21
N ILE A 414 -32.51 21.84 -23.93
CA ILE A 414 -33.56 22.49 -23.16
C ILE A 414 -33.46 24.00 -23.34
N ASP A 415 -32.22 24.50 -23.47
CA ASP A 415 -31.89 25.92 -23.68
C ASP A 415 -31.72 26.19 -25.16
N ASP A 416 -32.62 27.06 -25.73
CA ASP A 416 -32.60 27.44 -27.13
C ASP A 416 -31.26 28.09 -27.54
N HIS A 417 -30.61 28.85 -26.64
CA HIS A 417 -29.31 29.48 -26.91
C HIS A 417 -28.22 28.45 -27.13
N ASN A 418 -28.18 27.39 -26.32
CA ASN A 418 -27.23 26.28 -26.49
C ASN A 418 -27.49 25.53 -27.79
N ALA A 419 -28.76 25.37 -28.17
CA ALA A 419 -29.15 24.77 -29.45
C ALA A 419 -28.62 25.59 -30.64
N GLU A 420 -28.81 26.91 -30.61
CA GLU A 420 -28.34 27.84 -31.66
C GLU A 420 -26.81 27.78 -31.80
N ILE A 421 -26.07 27.80 -30.68
CA ILE A 421 -24.59 27.67 -30.70
C ILE A 421 -24.16 26.34 -31.32
N PHE A 422 -24.83 25.25 -30.99
CA PHE A 422 -24.51 23.93 -31.53
C PHE A 422 -24.75 23.91 -33.06
N GLU A 423 -25.90 24.37 -33.54
CA GLU A 423 -26.24 24.39 -34.96
C GLU A 423 -25.24 25.23 -35.77
N ASP A 424 -24.88 26.40 -35.28
CA ASP A 424 -23.94 27.31 -35.94
C ASP A 424 -22.53 26.71 -36.09
N GLN A 425 -22.13 25.87 -35.12
CA GLN A 425 -20.79 25.27 -35.09
C GLN A 425 -20.76 23.87 -35.73
N TYR A 426 -21.90 23.17 -35.88
CA TYR A 426 -21.98 21.75 -36.23
C TYR A 426 -21.16 21.40 -37.47
N ASN A 427 -21.22 22.18 -38.54
CA ASN A 427 -20.48 21.91 -39.77
C ASN A 427 -18.93 21.97 -39.58
N LYS A 428 -18.46 22.70 -38.57
CA LYS A 428 -17.01 22.79 -38.27
C LYS A 428 -16.48 21.55 -37.61
N TYR A 429 -17.34 20.78 -36.98
CA TYR A 429 -16.93 19.53 -36.26
C TYR A 429 -17.31 18.24 -37.03
N SER A 430 -18.34 18.32 -37.90
CA SER A 430 -18.84 17.16 -38.62
C SER A 430 -18.25 16.99 -40.04
N ASN A 431 -17.79 18.09 -40.68
CA ASN A 431 -17.39 18.07 -42.07
C ASN A 431 -15.87 18.27 -42.26
N PRO A 432 -15.11 17.21 -42.55
CA PRO A 432 -13.66 17.32 -42.80
C PRO A 432 -13.25 18.25 -43.95
N SER A 433 -14.16 18.51 -44.89
CA SER A 433 -13.93 19.42 -46.02
C SER A 433 -14.16 20.89 -45.67
N SER A 434 -14.64 21.19 -44.48
CA SER A 434 -14.85 22.57 -44.03
C SER A 434 -13.51 23.32 -43.90
N ARG A 435 -13.43 24.55 -44.40
CA ARG A 435 -12.27 25.44 -44.22
C ARG A 435 -11.94 25.65 -42.73
N PHE A 436 -12.97 25.55 -41.87
CA PHE A 436 -12.85 25.76 -40.42
C PHE A 436 -12.99 24.47 -39.63
N TYR A 437 -12.69 23.32 -40.25
CA TYR A 437 -12.75 22.02 -39.56
C TYR A 437 -11.91 22.02 -38.30
N LYS A 438 -12.49 21.58 -37.21
CA LYS A 438 -11.88 21.56 -35.89
C LYS A 438 -11.80 20.14 -35.32
N GLN A 439 -10.67 19.82 -34.73
CA GLN A 439 -10.40 18.61 -33.99
C GLN A 439 -9.72 19.01 -32.69
N LEU A 440 -10.52 19.36 -31.67
CA LEU A 440 -9.97 19.91 -30.43
C LEU A 440 -9.05 18.97 -29.67
N TYR A 441 -9.28 17.67 -29.74
CA TYR A 441 -8.41 16.68 -29.10
C TYR A 441 -6.94 16.76 -29.53
N ARG A 442 -6.64 17.25 -30.74
CA ARG A 442 -5.26 17.42 -31.22
C ARG A 442 -4.46 18.48 -30.48
N TYR A 443 -5.14 19.42 -29.81
CA TYR A 443 -4.52 20.46 -29.03
C TYR A 443 -4.21 20.04 -27.61
N ASN A 444 -4.65 18.87 -27.19
CA ASN A 444 -4.37 18.35 -25.85
C ASN A 444 -2.87 18.33 -25.57
N ILE A 445 -2.50 18.79 -24.36
CA ILE A 445 -1.11 18.82 -23.89
C ILE A 445 -1.01 17.76 -22.78
N MET A 446 -0.35 16.67 -23.10
CA MET A 446 -0.16 15.50 -22.24
C MET A 446 1.06 14.71 -22.71
N PRO A 447 1.53 13.70 -21.98
CA PRO A 447 2.63 12.85 -22.46
C PRO A 447 2.35 12.27 -23.85
N GLU A 448 3.34 12.32 -24.74
CA GLU A 448 3.15 12.11 -26.17
C GLU A 448 2.60 10.72 -26.51
N GLN A 449 3.04 9.68 -25.78
CA GLN A 449 2.53 8.32 -25.95
C GLN A 449 1.04 8.19 -25.61
N ILE A 450 0.60 8.86 -24.54
CA ILE A 450 -0.81 8.90 -24.14
C ILE A 450 -1.62 9.69 -25.17
N LYS A 451 -1.08 10.83 -25.61
CA LYS A 451 -1.70 11.66 -26.63
C LYS A 451 -1.89 10.92 -27.97
N ARG A 452 -0.87 10.15 -28.41
CA ARG A 452 -0.95 9.34 -29.62
C ARG A 452 -2.11 8.34 -29.54
N ARG A 453 -2.17 7.56 -28.46
CA ARG A 453 -3.23 6.58 -28.20
C ARG A 453 -4.64 7.23 -28.20
N TYR A 454 -4.79 8.36 -27.51
CA TYR A 454 -6.07 9.06 -27.46
C TYR A 454 -6.46 9.66 -28.80
N ASN A 455 -5.50 10.18 -29.56
CA ASN A 455 -5.75 10.73 -30.89
C ASN A 455 -6.18 9.62 -31.87
N GLU A 456 -5.60 8.42 -31.79
CA GLU A 456 -6.00 7.26 -32.59
C GLU A 456 -7.45 6.87 -32.26
N HIS A 457 -7.80 6.71 -30.99
CA HIS A 457 -9.16 6.40 -30.58
C HIS A 457 -10.17 7.48 -31.00
N CYS A 458 -9.80 8.76 -30.90
CA CYS A 458 -10.65 9.87 -31.37
C CYS A 458 -10.84 9.85 -32.88
N ALA A 459 -9.80 9.53 -33.64
CA ALA A 459 -9.86 9.48 -35.11
C ALA A 459 -10.71 8.32 -35.64
N GLU A 460 -10.78 7.22 -34.90
CA GLU A 460 -11.56 6.00 -35.23
C GLU A 460 -13.01 6.07 -34.71
N HIS A 461 -13.35 7.09 -33.91
CA HIS A 461 -14.66 7.18 -33.28
C HIS A 461 -15.76 7.45 -34.29
N LYS A 462 -16.89 6.72 -34.21
CA LYS A 462 -18.01 6.81 -35.16
C LYS A 462 -18.69 8.19 -35.16
N ASN A 463 -18.84 8.80 -33.97
CA ASN A 463 -19.42 10.13 -33.83
C ASN A 463 -18.31 11.18 -33.90
N LEU A 464 -18.13 11.74 -35.12
CA LEU A 464 -17.09 12.73 -35.41
C LEU A 464 -17.22 14.00 -34.55
N VAL A 465 -18.45 14.47 -34.35
CA VAL A 465 -18.68 15.73 -33.59
C VAL A 465 -18.28 15.52 -32.13
N TYR A 466 -18.64 14.41 -31.56
CA TYR A 466 -18.28 14.06 -30.19
C TYR A 466 -16.76 13.94 -30.01
N ALA A 467 -16.08 13.18 -30.86
CA ALA A 467 -14.61 13.05 -30.80
C ALA A 467 -13.92 14.43 -31.01
N ASN A 468 -14.34 15.15 -32.05
CA ASN A 468 -13.76 16.43 -32.44
C ASN A 468 -14.01 17.54 -31.41
N SER A 469 -15.10 17.46 -30.63
CA SER A 469 -15.36 18.36 -29.50
C SER A 469 -14.32 18.28 -28.38
N GLY A 470 -13.50 17.24 -28.36
CA GLY A 470 -12.52 16.96 -27.32
C GLY A 470 -13.11 16.27 -26.07
N LEU A 471 -14.43 16.18 -25.93
CA LEU A 471 -15.09 15.57 -24.77
C LEU A 471 -14.76 14.09 -24.62
N TYR A 472 -14.76 13.33 -25.73
CA TYR A 472 -14.40 11.91 -25.74
C TYR A 472 -12.99 11.67 -25.19
N SER A 473 -12.02 12.51 -25.52
CA SER A 473 -10.66 12.44 -24.98
C SER A 473 -10.60 12.66 -23.47
N VAL A 474 -11.44 13.56 -22.93
CA VAL A 474 -11.57 13.76 -21.47
C VAL A 474 -12.16 12.52 -20.81
N GLU A 475 -13.21 11.96 -21.38
CA GLU A 475 -13.85 10.75 -20.81
C GLU A 475 -12.89 9.55 -20.83
N GLN A 476 -12.09 9.37 -21.88
CA GLN A 476 -11.02 8.39 -21.90
C GLN A 476 -9.99 8.60 -20.76
N ALA A 477 -9.62 9.85 -20.51
CA ALA A 477 -8.67 10.16 -19.46
C ALA A 477 -9.26 9.90 -18.05
N VAL A 478 -10.52 10.22 -17.84
CA VAL A 478 -11.27 9.92 -16.62
C VAL A 478 -11.38 8.42 -16.41
N SER A 479 -11.65 7.67 -17.50
CA SER A 479 -11.70 6.20 -17.46
C SER A 479 -10.33 5.59 -17.13
N SER A 480 -9.28 6.09 -17.78
CA SER A 480 -7.90 5.67 -17.50
C SER A 480 -7.50 5.97 -16.05
N PHE A 481 -7.91 7.12 -15.52
CA PHE A 481 -7.71 7.40 -14.10
C PHE A 481 -8.39 6.36 -13.20
N ALA A 482 -9.63 6.02 -13.51
CA ALA A 482 -10.39 5.06 -12.73
C ALA A 482 -9.78 3.65 -12.73
N ASP A 483 -9.30 3.21 -13.90
CA ASP A 483 -8.85 1.83 -14.09
C ASP A 483 -7.40 1.60 -13.66
N VAL A 484 -6.54 2.59 -13.87
CA VAL A 484 -5.09 2.43 -13.64
C VAL A 484 -4.64 3.14 -12.37
N PHE A 485 -5.02 4.41 -12.19
CA PHE A 485 -4.42 5.26 -11.15
C PHE A 485 -5.18 5.27 -9.83
N SER A 486 -6.52 5.27 -9.88
CA SER A 486 -7.37 5.24 -8.69
C SER A 486 -7.07 4.04 -7.77
N PRO A 487 -6.84 2.80 -8.27
CA PRO A 487 -6.51 1.67 -7.43
C PRO A 487 -5.27 1.86 -6.56
N TYR A 488 -4.20 2.48 -7.08
CA TYR A 488 -2.99 2.76 -6.28
C TYR A 488 -3.28 3.70 -5.10
N ASN A 489 -4.11 4.71 -5.34
CA ASN A 489 -4.53 5.61 -4.29
C ASN A 489 -5.44 4.92 -3.27
N LYS A 490 -6.37 4.08 -3.73
CA LYS A 490 -7.25 3.30 -2.85
C LYS A 490 -6.44 2.36 -1.96
N CYS A 491 -5.46 1.64 -2.50
CA CYS A 491 -4.56 0.80 -1.72
C CYS A 491 -3.77 1.60 -0.68
N GLN A 492 -3.22 2.75 -1.06
CA GLN A 492 -2.47 3.62 -0.14
C GLN A 492 -3.37 4.21 0.95
N GLN A 493 -4.57 4.68 0.60
CA GLN A 493 -5.55 5.20 1.55
C GLN A 493 -6.00 4.12 2.53
N SER A 494 -6.26 2.91 2.05
CA SER A 494 -6.60 1.75 2.87
C SER A 494 -5.53 1.48 3.92
N ARG A 495 -4.26 1.55 3.53
CA ARG A 495 -3.13 1.40 4.46
C ARG A 495 -3.10 2.51 5.52
N LEU A 496 -3.17 3.77 5.09
CA LEU A 496 -3.14 4.91 6.03
C LEU A 496 -4.34 4.87 6.99
N PHE A 497 -5.46 4.40 6.50
CA PHE A 497 -6.69 4.23 7.25
C PHE A 497 -6.53 3.14 8.32
N LEU A 498 -6.03 1.98 7.93
CA LEU A 498 -5.73 0.89 8.86
C LEU A 498 -4.78 1.32 9.97
N ASP A 499 -3.73 2.05 9.65
CA ASP A 499 -2.80 2.57 10.65
C ASP A 499 -3.51 3.49 11.67
N ARG A 500 -4.49 4.30 11.21
CA ARG A 500 -5.31 5.14 12.11
C ARG A 500 -6.26 4.32 12.97
N VAL A 501 -6.96 3.37 12.37
CA VAL A 501 -7.89 2.48 13.08
C VAL A 501 -7.16 1.67 14.13
N ILE A 502 -6.01 1.10 13.77
CA ILE A 502 -5.16 0.35 14.71
C ILE A 502 -4.70 1.24 15.85
N ARG A 503 -4.31 2.49 15.57
CA ARG A 503 -3.93 3.44 16.61
C ARG A 503 -5.08 3.75 17.57
N ILE A 504 -6.24 4.15 17.03
CA ILE A 504 -7.44 4.47 17.84
C ILE A 504 -7.86 3.26 18.67
N THR A 505 -7.93 2.08 18.04
CA THR A 505 -8.32 0.85 18.73
C THR A 505 -7.29 0.47 19.80
N SER A 506 -5.99 0.65 19.51
CA SER A 506 -4.93 0.41 20.49
C SER A 506 -4.99 1.37 21.68
N GLU A 507 -5.33 2.64 21.45
CA GLU A 507 -5.53 3.65 22.50
C GLU A 507 -6.75 3.31 23.37
N GLU A 508 -7.86 2.87 22.76
CA GLU A 508 -9.08 2.44 23.50
C GLU A 508 -8.82 1.15 24.30
N ILE A 509 -8.10 0.18 23.72
CA ILE A 509 -7.68 -1.04 24.44
C ILE A 509 -6.81 -0.66 25.65
N ALA A 510 -5.83 0.23 25.46
CA ALA A 510 -4.99 0.69 26.56
C ALA A 510 -5.79 1.41 27.66
N ALA A 511 -6.75 2.26 27.28
CA ALA A 511 -7.63 2.94 28.22
C ALA A 511 -8.57 1.96 28.94
N ALA A 512 -9.10 0.96 28.25
CA ALA A 512 -9.92 -0.09 28.84
C ALA A 512 -9.12 -0.95 29.84
N THR A 513 -7.88 -1.29 29.49
CA THR A 513 -6.93 -2.01 30.34
C THR A 513 -6.65 -1.20 31.61
N GLY A 514 -6.32 0.10 31.46
CA GLY A 514 -6.07 0.98 32.62
C GLY A 514 -7.27 1.13 33.54
N LYS A 515 -8.49 1.28 33.02
CA LYS A 515 -9.72 1.32 33.83
C LYS A 515 -9.98 0.00 34.55
N ARG A 516 -9.67 -1.14 33.95
CA ARG A 516 -9.82 -2.46 34.57
C ARG A 516 -8.77 -2.69 35.65
N GLU A 517 -7.56 -2.20 35.46
CA GLU A 517 -6.53 -2.17 36.50
C GLU A 517 -6.97 -1.33 37.69
N GLU A 518 -7.51 -0.11 37.46
CA GLU A 518 -8.08 0.73 38.54
C GLU A 518 -9.25 0.07 39.24
N TYR A 519 -10.14 -0.62 38.51
CA TYR A 519 -11.27 -1.35 39.12
C TYR A 519 -10.77 -2.51 39.98
N ARG A 520 -9.77 -3.24 39.50
CA ARG A 520 -9.09 -4.28 40.25
C ARG A 520 -8.53 -3.77 41.58
N GLU A 521 -7.92 -2.60 41.61
CA GLU A 521 -7.41 -1.95 42.84
C GLU A 521 -8.55 -1.54 43.82
N ARG A 522 -9.70 -1.10 43.31
CA ARG A 522 -10.82 -0.66 44.14
C ARG A 522 -11.58 -1.78 44.88
N VAL A 523 -11.50 -2.98 44.37
CA VAL A 523 -12.14 -4.16 45.02
C VAL A 523 -11.44 -4.53 46.34
N HIS A 524 -10.34 -3.89 46.64
CA HIS A 524 -9.49 -4.11 47.83
C HIS A 524 -9.92 -3.45 49.10
N VAL A 525 -11.10 -3.63 49.60
CA VAL A 525 -11.38 -3.13 50.98
C VAL A 525 -12.11 -4.19 51.77
N ASN A 526 -11.40 -4.92 52.57
CA ASN A 526 -11.70 -5.42 53.93
C ASN A 526 -10.91 -6.68 54.28
N LEU A 527 -11.03 -7.16 55.49
CA LEU A 527 -10.33 -8.19 56.27
C LEU A 527 -9.45 -9.24 55.55
N GLU A 528 -9.66 -9.45 54.32
CA GLU A 528 -8.89 -10.40 53.44
C GLU A 528 -7.89 -9.67 52.52
N LYS A 529 -7.64 -8.40 52.86
CA LYS A 529 -6.72 -7.53 52.12
C LYS A 529 -5.34 -8.12 51.88
N GLU A 530 -4.84 -8.89 52.81
CA GLU A 530 -3.52 -9.54 52.71
C GLU A 530 -3.52 -10.74 51.73
N LYS A 531 -4.61 -11.54 51.69
CA LYS A 531 -4.71 -12.63 50.68
C LYS A 531 -4.86 -12.09 49.28
N GLN A 532 -5.61 -11.01 49.10
CA GLN A 532 -5.73 -10.35 47.80
C GLN A 532 -4.44 -9.66 47.38
N ALA A 533 -3.69 -9.07 48.32
CA ALA A 533 -2.36 -8.56 48.07
C ALA A 533 -1.42 -9.68 47.62
N LEU A 534 -1.54 -10.88 48.23
CA LEU A 534 -0.78 -12.05 47.83
C LEU A 534 -1.09 -12.46 46.36
N ILE A 535 -2.38 -12.52 45.97
CA ILE A 535 -2.76 -12.86 44.62
C ILE A 535 -2.20 -11.81 43.64
N ALA A 536 -2.33 -10.53 43.97
CA ALA A 536 -1.86 -9.42 43.15
C ALA A 536 -0.33 -9.45 43.03
N GLU A 537 0.40 -9.76 44.08
CA GLU A 537 1.86 -9.90 44.08
C GLU A 537 2.32 -11.05 43.20
N ILE A 538 1.64 -12.19 43.28
CA ILE A 538 1.90 -13.35 42.42
C ILE A 538 1.60 -13.00 40.95
N GLN A 539 0.52 -12.31 40.67
CA GLN A 539 0.15 -11.86 39.32
C GLN A 539 1.15 -10.85 38.76
N GLN A 540 1.58 -9.86 39.56
CA GLN A 540 2.57 -8.88 39.16
C GLN A 540 3.90 -9.56 38.82
N GLN A 541 4.40 -10.45 39.65
CA GLN A 541 5.62 -11.21 39.39
C GLN A 541 5.50 -12.03 38.10
N SER A 542 4.33 -12.62 37.89
CA SER A 542 4.02 -13.34 36.65
C SER A 542 4.10 -12.44 35.40
N GLN A 543 3.50 -11.24 35.48
CA GLN A 543 3.54 -10.29 34.35
C GLN A 543 4.95 -9.74 34.08
N GLU A 544 5.71 -9.42 35.15
CA GLU A 544 7.10 -8.99 35.02
C GLU A 544 7.98 -10.05 34.39
N MET A 545 7.80 -11.30 34.78
CA MET A 545 8.50 -12.46 34.19
C MET A 545 8.11 -12.65 32.72
N LYS A 546 6.81 -12.51 32.39
CA LYS A 546 6.28 -12.59 31.03
C LYS A 546 6.85 -11.49 30.16
N ALA A 547 6.75 -10.23 30.59
CA ALA A 547 7.26 -9.09 29.85
C ALA A 547 8.78 -9.14 29.60
N GLY A 548 9.53 -9.63 30.60
CA GLY A 548 10.98 -9.78 30.54
C GLY A 548 11.47 -11.03 29.82
N PHE A 549 10.61 -12.02 29.55
CA PHE A 549 11.06 -13.33 29.08
C PHE A 549 11.78 -13.21 27.72
N LEU A 550 11.12 -12.66 26.69
CA LEU A 550 11.71 -12.49 25.35
C LEU A 550 12.91 -11.53 25.35
N GLN A 551 12.79 -10.42 26.07
CA GLN A 551 13.88 -9.45 26.16
C GLN A 551 15.13 -10.05 26.79
N ASN A 552 14.96 -10.80 27.91
CA ASN A 552 16.07 -11.48 28.57
C ASN A 552 16.55 -12.69 27.76
N TYR A 553 15.66 -13.39 27.04
CA TYR A 553 16.01 -14.46 26.14
C TYR A 553 16.89 -13.95 24.99
N ALA A 554 16.48 -12.84 24.36
CA ALA A 554 17.28 -12.20 23.32
C ALA A 554 18.69 -11.82 23.82
N GLY A 555 18.80 -11.23 25.01
CA GLY A 555 20.08 -10.90 25.62
C GLY A 555 20.92 -12.14 26.00
N HIS A 556 20.28 -13.18 26.49
CA HIS A 556 20.93 -14.46 26.80
C HIS A 556 21.44 -15.16 25.54
N MET A 557 20.63 -15.16 24.48
CA MET A 557 20.94 -15.87 23.24
C MET A 557 21.89 -15.08 22.32
N ALA A 558 22.02 -13.76 22.48
CA ALA A 558 22.78 -12.89 21.57
C ALA A 558 24.23 -13.37 21.40
N GLN A 559 24.90 -13.68 22.49
CA GLN A 559 26.30 -14.19 22.48
C GLN A 559 26.42 -15.49 21.69
N TYR A 560 25.39 -16.35 21.77
CA TYR A 560 25.41 -17.66 21.11
C TYR A 560 25.09 -17.55 19.64
N VAL A 561 24.18 -16.63 19.28
CA VAL A 561 23.92 -16.28 17.89
C VAL A 561 25.17 -15.72 17.22
N ASP A 562 25.92 -14.84 17.92
CA ASP A 562 27.18 -14.30 17.42
C ASP A 562 28.28 -15.36 17.30
N GLU A 563 28.36 -16.31 18.25
CA GLU A 563 29.31 -17.39 18.18
C GLU A 563 29.03 -18.40 17.07
N VAL A 564 27.74 -18.64 16.80
CA VAL A 564 27.31 -19.52 15.71
C VAL A 564 27.48 -18.84 14.34
N ASN A 565 27.37 -17.51 14.26
CA ASN A 565 27.65 -16.72 13.05
C ASN A 565 29.14 -16.64 12.70
N VAL A 566 29.87 -17.75 12.80
CA VAL A 566 31.26 -17.81 12.41
C VAL A 566 31.37 -17.65 10.90
N ALA A 567 31.94 -16.53 10.47
CA ALA A 567 32.17 -16.28 9.04
C ALA A 567 33.18 -17.31 8.51
N VAL A 568 32.76 -18.05 7.49
CA VAL A 568 33.68 -18.90 6.71
C VAL A 568 34.53 -17.96 5.87
N ASP A 569 35.86 -18.07 5.92
CA ASP A 569 36.72 -17.27 5.08
C ASP A 569 36.83 -17.83 3.64
N ALA A 570 37.27 -16.98 2.73
CA ALA A 570 37.46 -17.38 1.33
C ALA A 570 38.52 -18.50 1.19
N ALA A 571 39.44 -18.61 2.14
CA ALA A 571 40.46 -19.65 2.13
C ALA A 571 39.86 -21.03 2.38
N THR A 572 38.87 -21.16 3.27
CA THR A 572 38.17 -22.43 3.56
C THR A 572 37.44 -22.98 2.32
N LEU A 573 36.70 -22.12 1.60
CA LEU A 573 35.99 -22.53 0.40
C LEU A 573 36.96 -22.80 -0.76
N LYS A 574 38.05 -22.05 -0.86
CA LYS A 574 39.09 -22.23 -1.86
C LYS A 574 39.89 -23.52 -1.61
N GLU A 575 40.11 -23.89 -0.36
CA GLU A 575 40.74 -25.16 0.01
C GLU A 575 39.82 -26.34 -0.36
N LYS A 576 38.53 -26.23 -0.22
CA LYS A 576 37.57 -27.22 -0.70
C LYS A 576 37.54 -27.30 -2.25
N GLU A 577 37.65 -26.20 -2.95
CA GLU A 577 37.81 -26.18 -4.39
C GLU A 577 39.13 -26.88 -4.81
N GLU A 578 40.23 -26.57 -4.14
CA GLU A 578 41.53 -27.17 -4.42
C GLU A 578 41.57 -28.67 -4.06
N GLU A 579 40.95 -29.09 -2.97
CA GLU A 579 40.79 -30.50 -2.57
C GLU A 579 40.00 -31.26 -3.65
N PHE A 580 38.90 -30.67 -4.13
CA PHE A 580 38.06 -31.23 -5.16
C PHE A 580 38.80 -31.34 -6.51
N LEU A 581 39.58 -30.32 -6.83
CA LEU A 581 40.43 -30.27 -8.03
C LEU A 581 41.54 -31.32 -8.01
N ARG A 582 42.13 -31.55 -6.82
CA ARG A 582 43.16 -32.62 -6.60
C ARG A 582 42.56 -34.03 -6.77
N ILE A 583 41.36 -34.25 -6.27
CA ILE A 583 40.70 -35.57 -6.33
C ILE A 583 40.30 -35.93 -7.78
N ASN A 584 39.97 -34.94 -8.58
CA ASN A 584 39.58 -35.16 -9.99
C ASN A 584 40.70 -35.16 -11.01
N ALA A 585 41.94 -34.79 -10.64
CA ALA A 585 43.07 -34.69 -11.55
C ALA A 585 43.75 -36.03 -11.92
N ASP A 586 43.38 -37.14 -11.25
CA ASP A 586 44.02 -38.43 -11.46
C ASP A 586 43.05 -39.43 -12.15
N SER A 587 43.07 -39.46 -13.47
CA SER A 587 42.13 -40.20 -14.35
C SER A 587 42.12 -41.71 -14.28
N LYS A 588 43.10 -42.36 -13.64
CA LYS A 588 43.19 -43.84 -13.48
C LYS A 588 42.54 -44.35 -12.16
N ALA A 589 42.16 -43.48 -11.24
CA ALA A 589 41.59 -43.84 -9.96
C ALA A 589 40.15 -43.31 -9.78
N VAL A 590 39.48 -42.85 -10.86
CA VAL A 590 38.19 -42.18 -10.78
C VAL A 590 37.10 -43.04 -10.10
N GLU A 591 37.11 -44.33 -10.29
CA GLU A 591 36.09 -45.22 -9.68
C GLU A 591 36.41 -45.62 -8.27
N GLU A 592 37.69 -45.86 -7.94
CA GLU A 592 38.13 -46.06 -6.55
C GLU A 592 38.09 -44.78 -5.71
N ARG A 593 38.30 -43.61 -6.35
CA ARG A 593 38.25 -42.31 -5.74
C ARG A 593 36.81 -41.78 -5.51
N LYS A 594 35.86 -42.15 -6.37
CA LYS A 594 34.45 -41.87 -6.17
C LYS A 594 33.94 -42.55 -4.89
N ASN A 595 34.43 -43.76 -4.59
CA ASN A 595 34.14 -44.45 -3.35
C ASN A 595 34.91 -43.87 -2.13
N LYS A 596 36.19 -43.45 -2.32
CA LYS A 596 36.94 -42.72 -1.30
C LYS A 596 36.39 -41.30 -1.02
N LEU A 597 35.87 -40.60 -2.02
CA LEU A 597 35.15 -39.32 -1.89
C LEU A 597 33.87 -39.52 -1.08
N ARG A 598 33.15 -40.59 -1.39
CA ARG A 598 31.91 -40.93 -0.68
C ARG A 598 32.18 -41.30 0.81
N ASP A 599 33.29 -41.94 1.07
CA ASP A 599 33.74 -42.32 2.42
C ASP A 599 34.42 -41.14 3.16
N SER A 600 35.17 -40.28 2.48
CA SER A 600 35.66 -38.99 3.03
C SER A 600 34.52 -38.02 3.31
N ARG A 601 33.51 -37.96 2.45
CA ARG A 601 32.26 -37.23 2.68
C ARG A 601 31.52 -37.70 3.93
N ARG A 602 31.38 -39.03 4.09
CA ARG A 602 30.79 -39.63 5.29
C ARG A 602 31.70 -39.45 6.53
N SER A 603 32.99 -39.49 6.38
CA SER A 603 33.96 -39.32 7.45
C SER A 603 34.12 -37.89 7.92
N LEU A 604 34.04 -36.90 7.01
CA LEU A 604 33.99 -35.44 7.37
C LEU A 604 32.72 -35.08 8.12
N GLY A 605 31.54 -35.53 7.64
CA GLY A 605 30.30 -35.37 8.36
C GLY A 605 30.24 -36.16 9.66
N ALA A 606 30.68 -37.43 9.65
CA ALA A 606 30.66 -38.30 10.80
C ALA A 606 31.75 -37.94 11.84
N ASN A 607 32.92 -37.50 11.43
CA ASN A 607 33.96 -37.02 12.33
C ASN A 607 33.61 -35.68 12.93
N PHE A 608 32.96 -34.83 12.19
CA PHE A 608 32.42 -33.56 12.70
C PHE A 608 31.33 -33.83 13.74
N LEU A 609 30.37 -34.70 13.47
CA LEU A 609 29.29 -35.08 14.37
C LEU A 609 29.81 -35.89 15.57
N LYS A 610 30.80 -36.82 15.37
CA LYS A 610 31.41 -37.65 16.43
C LYS A 610 32.29 -36.82 17.37
N TYR A 611 32.86 -35.73 16.91
CA TYR A 611 33.65 -34.82 17.72
C TYR A 611 32.78 -34.06 18.72
N PHE A 612 31.55 -33.72 18.34
CA PHE A 612 30.60 -33.00 19.18
C PHE A 612 29.76 -33.91 20.09
N SER A 613 29.49 -35.15 19.69
CA SER A 613 28.76 -36.11 20.51
C SER A 613 29.54 -36.63 21.74
N ASN A 614 30.85 -36.45 21.75
CA ASN A 614 31.74 -36.94 22.82
C ASN A 614 32.29 -35.85 23.75
N MET A 615 31.73 -34.63 23.71
CA MET A 615 32.19 -33.53 24.58
C MET A 615 31.55 -33.55 25.97
N PRO A 616 32.32 -33.29 27.03
CA PRO A 616 31.77 -33.13 28.37
C PRO A 616 30.86 -31.93 28.47
N LYS A 617 29.78 -32.04 29.22
CA LYS A 617 28.73 -31.01 29.38
C LYS A 617 29.15 -29.71 30.08
N GLU A 618 30.36 -29.60 30.55
CA GLU A 618 30.89 -28.40 31.22
C GLU A 618 31.93 -27.70 30.36
N GLY A 619 31.64 -26.48 29.90
CA GLY A 619 32.61 -25.60 29.24
C GLY A 619 32.65 -25.69 27.69
N VAL A 620 31.52 -25.70 27.03
CA VAL A 620 31.40 -25.97 25.59
C VAL A 620 32.05 -24.89 24.70
N PHE A 621 32.16 -23.66 25.15
CA PHE A 621 32.49 -22.51 24.30
C PHE A 621 33.95 -22.26 23.90
N PRO A 622 34.95 -22.51 24.75
CA PRO A 622 36.33 -22.48 24.29
C PRO A 622 36.67 -23.58 23.29
N SER A 623 35.81 -24.61 23.25
CA SER A 623 36.01 -25.79 22.44
C SER A 623 35.55 -25.64 20.99
N ILE A 624 34.53 -24.77 20.67
CA ILE A 624 34.11 -24.50 19.29
C ILE A 624 35.22 -23.76 18.55
N LYS A 625 35.82 -22.76 19.20
CA LYS A 625 36.96 -22.03 18.64
C LYS A 625 38.21 -22.96 18.48
N LYS A 626 38.34 -23.93 19.37
CA LYS A 626 39.40 -24.94 19.31
C LYS A 626 39.13 -26.09 18.32
N ALA A 627 37.86 -26.47 18.13
CA ALA A 627 37.45 -27.48 17.14
C ALA A 627 37.53 -26.91 15.71
N GLY A 628 37.07 -25.69 15.48
CA GLY A 628 37.31 -24.98 14.25
C GLY A 628 38.81 -24.85 13.95
N LYS A 629 39.63 -24.60 14.97
CA LYS A 629 41.08 -24.46 14.83
C LYS A 629 41.78 -25.83 14.64
N ARG A 630 41.26 -26.98 15.16
CA ARG A 630 41.82 -28.31 14.95
C ARG A 630 41.42 -28.95 13.63
N VAL A 631 40.17 -28.73 13.17
CA VAL A 631 39.82 -29.05 11.77
C VAL A 631 40.69 -28.24 10.80
N PHE A 632 41.04 -27.02 11.18
CA PHE A 632 42.00 -26.18 10.47
C PHE A 632 43.46 -26.65 10.57
N GLU A 633 43.87 -27.25 11.69
CA GLU A 633 45.22 -27.79 11.91
C GLU A 633 45.41 -29.15 11.25
N ASP A 634 44.38 -29.99 11.19
CA ASP A 634 44.40 -31.25 10.42
C ASP A 634 44.40 -30.99 8.90
N ALA A 635 43.75 -29.93 8.44
CA ALA A 635 43.83 -29.47 7.08
C ALA A 635 45.21 -28.84 6.73
N LYS A 636 45.94 -28.30 7.73
CA LYS A 636 47.28 -27.71 7.58
C LYS A 636 48.39 -28.73 7.40
N ALA A 637 48.16 -29.97 7.93
CA ALA A 637 49.09 -31.08 7.77
C ALA A 637 49.17 -31.64 6.29
N ILE A 638 48.24 -31.25 5.44
CA ILE A 638 48.19 -31.63 4.03
C ILE A 638 48.93 -30.64 3.10
N ARG A 639 49.46 -29.56 3.68
CA ARG A 639 49.99 -28.38 2.94
C ARG A 639 51.37 -28.49 2.28
N ASP A 640 52.11 -29.60 2.50
CA ASP A 640 53.53 -29.66 2.16
C ASP A 640 53.87 -30.21 0.76
N ASN A 641 52.93 -30.30 -0.19
CA ASN A 641 53.17 -30.74 -1.56
C ASN A 641 52.79 -29.71 -2.65
N GLU A 642 53.38 -28.54 -2.56
CA GLU A 642 53.12 -27.44 -3.55
C GLU A 642 53.73 -27.59 -4.95
N ALA A 643 54.58 -28.61 -5.22
CA ALA A 643 55.35 -28.69 -6.48
C ALA A 643 54.58 -29.29 -7.68
N GLU A 644 53.51 -30.08 -7.45
CA GLU A 644 52.74 -30.75 -8.51
C GLU A 644 51.58 -29.95 -9.11
N LEU A 645 51.33 -28.79 -8.56
CA LEU A 645 50.11 -28.03 -8.82
C LEU A 645 50.10 -27.24 -10.16
N ARG A 646 51.21 -27.17 -10.89
CA ARG A 646 51.29 -26.37 -12.12
C ARG A 646 50.86 -27.07 -13.40
N GLU A 647 50.88 -28.39 -13.51
CA GLU A 647 50.48 -29.13 -14.70
C GLU A 647 48.98 -29.43 -14.77
N THR A 648 48.29 -29.48 -13.65
CA THR A 648 46.87 -29.86 -13.56
C THR A 648 45.89 -28.75 -13.91
N ARG A 649 46.36 -27.52 -14.10
CA ARG A 649 45.46 -26.36 -14.37
C ARG A 649 44.73 -26.40 -15.74
N LYS A 650 45.20 -27.25 -16.69
CA LYS A 650 44.58 -27.35 -18.02
C LYS A 650 43.46 -28.40 -18.12
N GLU A 651 43.37 -29.33 -17.17
CA GLU A 651 42.30 -30.36 -17.12
C GLU A 651 41.10 -29.95 -16.27
N VAL A 652 41.24 -28.90 -15.48
CA VAL A 652 40.31 -28.43 -14.45
C VAL A 652 39.07 -27.77 -15.02
N ASP A 653 39.09 -27.33 -16.29
CA ASP A 653 37.94 -26.70 -16.96
C ASP A 653 36.75 -27.65 -17.25
N ARG A 654 36.81 -28.90 -16.82
CA ARG A 654 35.76 -29.94 -17.02
C ARG A 654 35.06 -30.45 -15.79
N ILE A 655 35.35 -29.91 -14.62
CA ILE A 655 34.70 -30.36 -13.37
C ILE A 655 33.34 -29.72 -13.29
N SER A 656 32.28 -30.50 -13.10
CA SER A 656 30.94 -29.99 -12.96
C SER A 656 30.85 -29.12 -11.70
N SER A 657 30.42 -27.89 -11.88
CA SER A 657 30.12 -26.93 -10.80
C SER A 657 29.16 -27.51 -9.75
N ASP A 658 28.41 -28.54 -10.14
CA ASP A 658 27.38 -29.19 -9.31
C ASP A 658 27.97 -30.00 -8.17
N GLU A 659 29.14 -30.60 -8.33
CA GLU A 659 29.79 -31.41 -7.27
C GLU A 659 30.42 -30.53 -6.18
N LEU A 660 31.05 -29.41 -6.57
CA LEU A 660 31.54 -28.41 -5.59
C LEU A 660 30.38 -27.76 -4.86
N MET A 661 29.30 -27.45 -5.56
CA MET A 661 28.11 -26.91 -4.94
C MET A 661 27.44 -27.87 -3.97
N ASN A 662 27.44 -29.16 -4.26
CA ASN A 662 26.97 -30.17 -3.30
C ASN A 662 27.86 -30.24 -2.04
N ALA A 663 29.19 -30.14 -2.19
CA ALA A 663 30.11 -30.09 -1.04
C ALA A 663 29.91 -28.81 -0.19
N VAL A 664 29.67 -27.67 -0.85
CA VAL A 664 29.34 -26.40 -0.17
C VAL A 664 28.00 -26.50 0.55
N LYS A 665 27.02 -27.17 -0.06
CA LYS A 665 25.71 -27.45 0.56
C LYS A 665 25.81 -28.33 1.78
N ASP A 666 26.59 -29.43 1.70
CA ASP A 666 26.79 -30.32 2.81
C ASP A 666 27.49 -29.58 3.97
N LEU A 667 28.47 -28.75 3.67
CA LEU A 667 29.13 -27.86 4.63
C LEU A 667 28.12 -26.87 5.27
N PHE A 668 27.31 -26.21 4.46
CA PHE A 668 26.26 -25.30 4.96
C PHE A 668 25.29 -26.02 5.88
N THR A 669 24.80 -27.19 5.46
CA THR A 669 23.86 -27.99 6.23
C THR A 669 24.49 -28.41 7.58
N ALA A 670 25.78 -28.78 7.58
CA ALA A 670 26.48 -29.12 8.81
C ALA A 670 26.57 -27.93 9.78
N TYR A 671 26.90 -26.74 9.27
CA TYR A 671 26.95 -25.53 10.10
C TYR A 671 25.57 -25.14 10.65
N VAL A 672 24.54 -25.22 9.83
CA VAL A 672 23.16 -24.91 10.27
C VAL A 672 22.66 -25.91 11.29
N THR A 673 22.91 -27.20 11.09
CA THR A 673 22.54 -28.25 12.07
C THR A 673 23.25 -28.05 13.40
N GLN A 674 24.55 -27.74 13.37
CA GLN A 674 25.29 -27.42 14.56
C GLN A 674 24.77 -26.20 15.30
N ALA A 675 24.48 -25.13 14.53
CA ALA A 675 23.88 -23.91 15.05
C ALA A 675 22.55 -24.21 15.74
N GLN A 676 21.72 -25.00 15.10
CA GLN A 676 20.43 -25.42 15.63
C GLN A 676 20.57 -26.17 16.94
N THR A 677 21.41 -27.19 16.97
CA THR A 677 21.63 -28.02 18.20
C THR A 677 22.10 -27.13 19.35
N LEU A 678 23.04 -26.23 19.11
CA LEU A 678 23.56 -25.36 20.15
C LEU A 678 22.50 -24.38 20.67
N LEU A 679 21.79 -23.72 19.75
CA LEU A 679 20.73 -22.79 20.12
C LEU A 679 19.61 -23.48 20.86
N GLU A 680 19.25 -24.72 20.45
CA GLU A 680 18.27 -25.56 21.13
C GLU A 680 18.71 -25.94 22.56
N GLU A 681 19.95 -26.40 22.76
CA GLU A 681 20.48 -26.72 24.08
C GLU A 681 20.51 -25.53 25.02
N GLN A 682 20.94 -24.36 24.51
CA GLN A 682 21.01 -23.13 25.32
C GLN A 682 19.61 -22.59 25.60
N SER A 683 18.72 -22.68 24.64
CA SER A 683 17.32 -22.30 24.79
C SER A 683 16.62 -23.18 25.84
N ARG A 684 16.84 -24.50 25.82
CA ARG A 684 16.31 -25.44 26.81
C ARG A 684 16.84 -25.11 28.21
N ALA A 685 18.14 -24.89 28.36
CA ALA A 685 18.75 -24.52 29.63
C ALA A 685 18.19 -23.19 30.19
N TYR A 686 17.99 -22.19 29.30
CA TYR A 686 17.37 -20.93 29.67
C TYR A 686 15.93 -21.14 30.18
N TRP A 687 15.15 -21.95 29.47
CA TRP A 687 13.77 -22.25 29.80
C TRP A 687 13.63 -22.97 31.14
N GLU A 688 14.42 -24.06 31.36
CA GLU A 688 14.44 -24.82 32.61
C GLU A 688 14.81 -23.94 33.80
N ASN A 689 15.79 -23.04 33.59
CA ASN A 689 16.19 -22.09 34.64
C ASN A 689 15.07 -21.11 34.95
N LYS A 690 14.41 -20.53 33.92
CA LYS A 690 13.36 -19.52 34.12
C LYS A 690 12.10 -20.08 34.77
N THR A 691 11.68 -21.30 34.38
CA THR A 691 10.54 -21.97 35.02
C THR A 691 10.83 -22.33 36.46
N SER A 692 12.04 -22.84 36.78
CA SER A 692 12.47 -23.07 38.17
C SER A 692 12.49 -21.77 38.99
N CYS A 693 13.14 -20.71 38.49
CA CYS A 693 13.18 -19.42 39.17
C CYS A 693 11.79 -18.85 39.45
N PHE A 694 10.87 -19.04 38.50
CA PHE A 694 9.48 -18.59 38.65
C PHE A 694 8.75 -19.33 39.77
N LYS A 695 8.83 -20.66 39.78
CA LYS A 695 8.26 -21.49 40.86
C LYS A 695 8.84 -21.14 42.26
N ASP A 696 10.15 -20.97 42.33
CA ASP A 696 10.82 -20.60 43.58
C ASP A 696 10.38 -19.20 44.06
N ALA A 697 10.24 -18.23 43.15
CA ALA A 697 9.73 -16.90 43.50
C ALA A 697 8.29 -16.93 44.01
N MET A 698 7.41 -17.67 43.33
CA MET A 698 6.04 -17.86 43.79
C MET A 698 5.92 -18.57 45.14
N ALA A 699 6.65 -19.65 45.31
CA ALA A 699 6.69 -20.39 46.58
C ALA A 699 7.20 -19.52 47.73
N LYS A 700 8.18 -18.66 47.49
CA LYS A 700 8.71 -17.71 48.46
C LYS A 700 7.65 -16.67 48.88
N ILE A 701 6.93 -16.11 47.95
CA ILE A 701 5.82 -15.14 48.21
C ILE A 701 4.78 -15.82 49.12
N VAL A 702 4.36 -17.02 48.75
CA VAL A 702 3.35 -17.78 49.51
C VAL A 702 3.83 -18.09 50.92
N THR A 703 5.08 -18.56 51.09
CA THR A 703 5.63 -18.92 52.39
C THR A 703 5.86 -17.72 53.31
N GLN A 704 6.07 -16.51 52.74
CA GLN A 704 6.25 -15.26 53.52
C GLN A 704 4.96 -14.54 53.80
N SER A 705 3.86 -14.94 53.22
CA SER A 705 2.58 -14.27 53.35
C SER A 705 1.98 -14.41 54.78
N SER A 706 1.60 -13.31 55.37
CA SER A 706 0.86 -13.28 56.64
C SER A 706 -0.64 -13.57 56.43
N ALA A 707 -1.12 -13.54 55.24
CA ALA A 707 -2.50 -13.77 54.82
C ALA A 707 -2.96 -15.22 54.92
N LEU A 708 -1.99 -16.14 54.93
CA LEU A 708 -2.20 -17.59 54.98
C LEU A 708 -1.69 -18.18 56.30
N ASN A 709 -2.38 -19.18 56.86
CA ASN A 709 -1.88 -19.94 58.03
C ASN A 709 -0.71 -20.89 57.63
N GLU A 710 -0.02 -21.47 58.61
CA GLU A 710 1.17 -22.25 58.41
C GLU A 710 0.92 -23.51 57.53
N LYS A 711 -0.26 -24.11 57.69
CA LYS A 711 -0.68 -25.29 56.92
C LYS A 711 -0.96 -24.90 55.46
N GLU A 712 -1.70 -23.83 55.26
CA GLU A 712 -2.04 -23.31 53.92
C GLU A 712 -0.78 -22.88 53.15
N ARG A 713 0.19 -22.23 53.84
CA ARG A 713 1.50 -21.89 53.23
C ARG A 713 2.26 -23.12 52.78
N SER A 714 2.30 -24.15 53.63
CA SER A 714 3.02 -25.39 53.31
C SER A 714 2.37 -26.18 52.18
N GLU A 715 1.06 -26.29 52.16
CA GLU A 715 0.28 -26.98 51.13
C GLU A 715 0.42 -26.27 49.77
N LEU A 716 0.20 -24.94 49.75
CA LEU A 716 0.29 -24.14 48.54
C LEU A 716 1.72 -24.08 47.97
N ALA A 717 2.75 -23.93 48.83
CA ALA A 717 4.14 -24.00 48.39
C ALA A 717 4.49 -25.38 47.80
N GLY A 718 3.93 -26.45 48.40
CA GLY A 718 4.06 -27.82 47.88
C GLY A 718 3.47 -27.96 46.48
N ILE A 719 2.28 -27.43 46.24
CA ILE A 719 1.62 -27.45 44.94
C ILE A 719 2.48 -26.69 43.90
N ILE A 720 2.97 -25.49 44.22
CA ILE A 720 3.81 -24.69 43.34
C ILE A 720 5.10 -25.44 42.94
N ILE A 721 5.82 -26.01 43.94
CA ILE A 721 7.10 -26.68 43.68
C ILE A 721 6.88 -27.94 42.84
N GLN A 722 5.81 -28.69 43.13
CA GLN A 722 5.50 -29.93 42.44
C GLN A 722 4.83 -29.76 41.09
N TYR A 723 4.44 -28.52 40.73
CA TYR A 723 3.80 -28.25 39.45
C TYR A 723 4.66 -28.74 38.28
N GLN A 724 4.03 -29.39 37.32
CA GLN A 724 4.70 -30.02 36.19
C GLN A 724 5.64 -29.04 35.48
N ALA A 725 6.87 -29.46 35.23
CA ALA A 725 7.82 -28.69 34.47
C ALA A 725 7.31 -28.47 33.04
N LEU A 726 7.64 -27.32 32.49
CA LEU A 726 7.28 -26.99 31.10
C LEU A 726 7.94 -27.99 30.13
N ALA A 727 7.16 -28.56 29.25
CA ALA A 727 7.67 -29.38 28.16
C ALA A 727 8.29 -28.49 27.09
N PHE A 728 9.57 -28.80 26.76
CA PHE A 728 10.24 -28.09 25.68
C PHE A 728 9.79 -28.67 24.33
N GLU A 729 9.11 -27.87 23.53
CA GLU A 729 8.72 -28.22 22.16
C GLU A 729 9.75 -27.67 21.16
N ASN A 730 10.28 -28.54 20.32
CA ASN A 730 11.22 -28.18 19.27
C ASN A 730 10.49 -28.09 17.92
N HIS A 731 10.37 -26.89 17.39
CA HIS A 731 9.76 -26.64 16.08
C HIS A 731 10.80 -26.43 14.96
N ALA A 732 12.08 -26.63 15.25
CA ALA A 732 13.15 -26.31 14.29
C ALA A 732 13.16 -27.24 13.06
N GLU A 733 12.68 -28.48 13.15
CA GLU A 733 12.58 -29.37 11.99
C GLU A 733 11.71 -28.79 10.86
N SER A 734 10.63 -28.13 11.20
CA SER A 734 9.73 -27.53 10.20
C SER A 734 10.34 -26.34 9.44
N ILE A 735 11.33 -25.68 10.02
CA ILE A 735 12.07 -24.58 9.39
C ILE A 735 13.10 -25.12 8.40
N PHE A 736 13.73 -26.23 8.74
CA PHE A 736 14.77 -26.86 7.94
C PHE A 736 14.23 -27.39 6.60
N GLU A 737 13.02 -27.93 6.59
CA GLU A 737 12.36 -28.41 5.37
C GLU A 737 12.02 -27.28 4.37
N LYS A 738 11.78 -26.07 4.89
CA LYS A 738 11.42 -24.88 4.05
C LYS A 738 12.64 -24.14 3.53
N ALA A 739 13.79 -24.34 4.11
CA ALA A 739 15.02 -23.69 3.72
C ALA A 739 15.76 -24.46 2.61
N ALA A 740 15.11 -24.63 1.48
CA ALA A 740 15.81 -25.07 0.28
C ALA A 740 16.82 -24.01 -0.11
N PHE A 741 18.11 -24.33 0.02
CA PHE A 741 19.21 -23.52 -0.47
C PHE A 741 19.05 -23.34 -1.98
N VAL A 742 18.52 -22.19 -2.40
CA VAL A 742 18.14 -21.98 -3.79
C VAL A 742 19.35 -21.57 -4.59
N TYR A 743 19.77 -22.42 -5.48
CA TYR A 743 20.92 -22.29 -6.38
C TYR A 743 20.76 -21.29 -7.54
N LYS A 744 20.12 -20.18 -7.38
CA LYS A 744 20.07 -19.16 -8.46
C LYS A 744 21.34 -18.30 -8.55
N PHE A 745 22.48 -18.82 -8.19
CA PHE A 745 23.70 -18.04 -7.97
C PHE A 745 24.64 -17.89 -9.16
N PHE A 746 24.51 -18.72 -10.16
CA PHE A 746 25.52 -18.80 -11.19
C PHE A 746 24.88 -18.60 -12.58
N GLY A 747 25.17 -17.46 -13.19
CA GLY A 747 25.10 -17.34 -14.62
C GLY A 747 26.18 -18.20 -15.28
N ASP A 748 25.99 -18.54 -16.54
CA ASP A 748 26.79 -19.42 -17.42
C ASP A 748 28.33 -19.13 -17.52
N THR A 749 29.01 -18.97 -16.40
CA THR A 749 30.49 -18.79 -16.42
C THR A 749 31.16 -19.98 -15.74
N ASN A 750 32.02 -20.63 -16.49
CA ASN A 750 32.82 -21.81 -16.08
C ASN A 750 33.83 -21.57 -14.94
N ARG A 751 33.73 -20.48 -14.20
CA ARG A 751 34.57 -20.18 -13.04
C ARG A 751 33.74 -19.64 -11.90
N ILE A 752 33.84 -20.33 -10.77
CA ILE A 752 33.18 -19.89 -9.51
C ILE A 752 34.02 -18.77 -8.88
N ASN A 753 33.41 -17.64 -8.63
CA ASN A 753 34.06 -16.56 -7.88
C ASN A 753 33.93 -16.87 -6.37
N ILE A 754 35.01 -17.37 -5.78
CA ILE A 754 35.06 -17.82 -4.38
C ILE A 754 34.74 -16.66 -3.43
N ASP A 755 35.17 -15.43 -3.70
CA ASP A 755 34.88 -14.28 -2.83
C ASP A 755 33.37 -13.95 -2.79
N LYS A 756 32.72 -14.00 -3.96
CA LYS A 756 31.25 -13.85 -4.03
C LYS A 756 30.53 -15.01 -3.35
N LEU A 757 31.01 -16.24 -3.54
CA LEU A 757 30.46 -17.43 -2.90
C LEU A 757 30.59 -17.34 -1.38
N THR A 758 31.76 -16.95 -0.86
CA THR A 758 32.01 -16.77 0.57
C THR A 758 31.08 -15.72 1.18
N LYS A 759 31.00 -14.53 0.55
CA LYS A 759 30.12 -13.45 1.03
C LYS A 759 28.67 -13.92 1.12
N ARG A 760 28.22 -14.65 0.10
CA ARG A 760 26.86 -15.14 0.05
C ARG A 760 26.60 -16.31 1.00
N PHE A 761 27.52 -17.25 1.10
CA PHE A 761 27.46 -18.33 2.08
C PHE A 761 27.29 -17.75 3.50
N ASN A 762 28.11 -16.78 3.86
CA ASN A 762 28.05 -16.14 5.16
C ASN A 762 26.75 -15.32 5.36
N SER A 763 26.25 -14.69 4.29
CA SER A 763 24.97 -13.97 4.33
C SER A 763 23.79 -14.91 4.54
N GLU A 764 23.72 -16.01 3.78
CA GLU A 764 22.65 -17.02 3.92
C GLU A 764 22.72 -17.76 5.25
N LEU A 765 23.94 -18.08 5.71
CA LEU A 765 24.14 -18.69 7.03
C LEU A 765 23.59 -17.80 8.15
N ARG A 766 23.90 -16.51 8.10
CA ARG A 766 23.37 -15.54 9.07
C ARG A 766 21.86 -15.43 9.03
N LEU A 767 21.29 -15.39 7.83
CA LEU A 767 19.84 -15.36 7.66
C LEU A 767 19.19 -16.62 8.24
N MET A 768 19.78 -17.78 8.00
CA MET A 768 19.26 -19.05 8.48
C MET A 768 19.33 -19.16 10.01
N VAL A 769 20.48 -18.78 10.60
CA VAL A 769 20.65 -18.72 12.06
C VAL A 769 19.65 -17.77 12.69
N GLN A 770 19.40 -16.61 12.03
CA GLN A 770 18.40 -15.67 12.51
C GLN A 770 16.98 -16.21 12.40
N GLN A 771 16.65 -16.97 11.34
CA GLN A 771 15.34 -17.60 11.19
C GLN A 771 15.11 -18.69 12.26
N ILE A 772 16.13 -19.52 12.55
CA ILE A 772 16.08 -20.53 13.62
C ILE A 772 15.86 -19.83 14.96
N TYR A 773 16.63 -18.79 15.25
CA TYR A 773 16.48 -18.00 16.46
C TYR A 773 15.07 -17.39 16.59
N ASN A 774 14.55 -16.74 15.55
CA ASN A 774 13.23 -16.12 15.55
C ASN A 774 12.10 -17.16 15.75
N SER A 775 12.27 -18.36 15.21
CA SER A 775 11.31 -19.45 15.42
C SER A 775 11.31 -19.94 16.87
N PHE A 776 12.48 -20.13 17.47
CA PHE A 776 12.56 -20.46 18.88
C PHE A 776 11.99 -19.35 19.76
N GLU A 777 12.32 -18.09 19.47
CA GLU A 777 11.80 -16.96 20.22
C GLU A 777 10.26 -16.92 20.22
N SER A 778 9.64 -17.09 19.05
CA SER A 778 8.19 -17.06 18.90
C SER A 778 7.51 -18.26 19.60
N SER A 779 8.04 -19.44 19.41
CA SER A 779 7.50 -20.67 20.02
C SER A 779 7.61 -20.63 21.54
N HIS A 780 8.75 -20.21 22.06
CA HIS A 780 9.01 -20.20 23.50
C HIS A 780 8.18 -19.17 24.25
N ALA A 781 7.89 -18.01 23.62
CA ALA A 781 7.03 -17.01 24.22
C ALA A 781 5.62 -17.56 24.49
N ASN A 782 5.04 -18.19 23.49
CA ASN A 782 3.68 -18.71 23.57
C ASN A 782 3.57 -19.83 24.61
N SER A 783 4.48 -20.79 24.56
CA SER A 783 4.45 -21.95 25.48
C SER A 783 4.76 -21.55 26.91
N PHE A 784 5.65 -20.56 27.12
CA PHE A 784 5.93 -20.03 28.46
C PHE A 784 4.72 -19.30 29.03
N ASP A 785 4.04 -18.51 28.21
CA ASP A 785 2.84 -17.81 28.59
C ASP A 785 1.72 -18.77 29.01
N GLU A 786 1.48 -19.80 28.22
CA GLU A 786 0.46 -20.80 28.50
C GLU A 786 0.78 -21.56 29.80
N TRP A 787 2.02 -22.05 29.95
CA TRP A 787 2.45 -22.73 31.15
C TRP A 787 2.31 -21.87 32.41
N MET A 788 2.72 -20.61 32.31
CA MET A 788 2.70 -19.68 33.44
C MET A 788 1.26 -19.34 33.85
N ASN A 789 0.36 -19.11 32.85
CA ASN A 789 -1.03 -18.86 33.15
C ASN A 789 -1.69 -20.05 33.82
N ASN A 790 -1.41 -21.29 33.36
CA ASN A 790 -1.95 -22.51 33.98
C ASN A 790 -1.44 -22.72 35.42
N LEU A 791 -0.17 -22.40 35.68
CA LEU A 791 0.36 -22.45 37.06
C LEU A 791 -0.30 -21.39 37.93
N LEU A 792 -0.46 -20.17 37.41
CA LEU A 792 -1.13 -19.05 38.11
C LEU A 792 -2.57 -19.40 38.47
N ASP A 793 -3.32 -19.93 37.51
CA ASP A 793 -4.70 -20.36 37.74
C ASP A 793 -4.77 -21.44 38.83
N THR A 794 -3.88 -22.43 38.77
CA THR A 794 -3.79 -23.48 39.82
C THR A 794 -3.53 -22.89 41.22
N VAL A 795 -2.63 -21.89 41.29
CA VAL A 795 -2.31 -21.24 42.57
C VAL A 795 -3.48 -20.42 43.07
N ILE A 796 -4.14 -19.65 42.20
CA ILE A 796 -5.29 -18.81 42.54
C ILE A 796 -6.48 -19.66 42.97
N GLU A 797 -6.79 -20.73 42.25
CA GLU A 797 -7.85 -21.71 42.62
C GLU A 797 -7.64 -22.27 44.03
N ASN A 798 -6.42 -22.66 44.34
CA ASN A 798 -6.10 -23.19 45.68
C ASN A 798 -6.16 -22.12 46.78
N ILE A 799 -5.69 -20.88 46.50
CA ILE A 799 -5.86 -19.76 47.45
C ILE A 799 -7.34 -19.51 47.74
N VAL A 800 -8.14 -19.64 46.72
CA VAL A 800 -9.60 -19.43 46.75
C VAL A 800 -10.32 -20.50 47.50
N GLU A 801 -9.91 -21.77 47.37
CA GLU A 801 -10.49 -22.93 48.05
C GLU A 801 -10.41 -22.78 49.56
N PHE A 802 -9.42 -22.06 50.08
CA PHE A 802 -9.24 -21.78 51.52
C PHE A 802 -10.19 -20.68 52.05
N SER A 803 -10.90 -19.90 51.20
CA SER A 803 -11.87 -18.89 51.60
C SER A 803 -13.00 -18.70 50.59
N PRO A 804 -14.28 -18.95 50.95
CA PRO A 804 -15.42 -18.76 50.09
C PRO A 804 -15.62 -17.30 49.60
N GLN A 805 -15.11 -16.33 50.35
CA GLN A 805 -15.22 -14.89 49.97
C GLN A 805 -14.17 -14.51 48.94
N LEU A 806 -13.03 -15.18 48.95
CA LEU A 806 -12.00 -15.01 47.91
C LEU A 806 -12.41 -15.67 46.61
N TYR A 807 -13.27 -16.67 46.61
CA TYR A 807 -13.71 -17.37 45.40
C TYR A 807 -14.34 -16.36 44.41
N ASN A 808 -15.31 -15.57 44.82
CA ASN A 808 -15.98 -14.59 43.96
C ASN A 808 -15.04 -13.50 43.45
N GLN A 809 -14.04 -13.11 44.26
CA GLN A 809 -13.09 -12.07 43.90
C GLN A 809 -11.98 -12.60 42.97
N ALA A 810 -11.54 -13.82 43.16
CA ALA A 810 -10.61 -14.49 42.26
C ALA A 810 -11.27 -14.79 40.90
N GLU A 811 -12.58 -15.12 40.92
CA GLU A 811 -13.33 -15.31 39.67
C GLU A 811 -13.44 -14.00 38.89
N ILE A 812 -13.72 -12.88 39.56
CA ILE A 812 -13.71 -11.54 38.95
C ILE A 812 -12.32 -11.20 38.38
N ILE A 813 -11.26 -11.47 39.13
CA ILE A 813 -9.88 -11.23 38.68
C ILE A 813 -9.53 -12.11 37.47
N ARG A 814 -9.97 -13.36 37.46
CA ARG A 814 -9.80 -14.28 36.34
C ARG A 814 -10.51 -13.77 35.10
N GLU A 815 -11.81 -13.41 35.22
CA GLU A 815 -12.58 -12.85 34.13
C GLU A 815 -11.96 -11.56 33.55
N GLU A 816 -11.47 -10.66 34.42
CA GLU A 816 -10.82 -9.44 33.96
C GLU A 816 -9.46 -9.74 33.30
N THR A 817 -8.72 -10.73 33.76
CA THR A 817 -7.45 -11.16 33.15
C THR A 817 -7.68 -11.80 31.77
N GLU A 818 -8.69 -12.67 31.66
CA GLU A 818 -9.10 -13.27 30.39
C GLU A 818 -9.53 -12.20 29.39
N ARG A 819 -10.31 -11.19 29.85
CA ARG A 819 -10.71 -10.06 28.99
C ARG A 819 -9.53 -9.20 28.54
N ILE A 820 -8.55 -8.97 29.40
CA ILE A 820 -7.31 -8.27 29.03
C ILE A 820 -6.53 -9.06 27.98
N ALA A 821 -6.38 -10.36 28.18
CA ALA A 821 -5.71 -11.25 27.21
C ALA A 821 -6.45 -11.28 25.86
N GLU A 822 -7.79 -11.29 25.90
CA GLU A 822 -8.61 -11.19 24.68
C GLU A 822 -8.37 -9.87 23.93
N LEU A 823 -8.33 -8.75 24.65
CA LEU A 823 -8.05 -7.45 24.07
C LEU A 823 -6.63 -7.37 23.46
N GLU A 824 -5.63 -7.94 24.14
CA GLU A 824 -4.27 -8.03 23.60
C GLU A 824 -4.19 -8.93 22.34
N SER A 825 -4.92 -10.07 22.35
CA SER A 825 -5.03 -10.94 21.18
C SER A 825 -5.65 -10.20 19.99
N ARG A 826 -6.69 -9.41 20.24
CA ARG A 826 -7.31 -8.56 19.21
C ARG A 826 -6.32 -7.54 18.65
N LYS A 827 -5.52 -6.91 19.51
CA LYS A 827 -4.47 -5.96 19.12
C LYS A 827 -3.40 -6.63 18.23
N LEU A 828 -3.03 -7.85 18.53
CA LEU A 828 -2.08 -8.62 17.72
C LEU A 828 -2.65 -8.91 16.34
N LYS A 829 -3.89 -9.40 16.24
CA LYS A 829 -4.56 -9.64 14.97
C LYS A 829 -4.67 -8.38 14.11
N LEU A 830 -4.97 -7.23 14.72
CA LEU A 830 -5.00 -5.94 14.01
C LEU A 830 -3.63 -5.61 13.37
N ARG A 831 -2.53 -5.90 14.07
CA ARG A 831 -1.18 -5.73 13.54
C ARG A 831 -0.86 -6.71 12.41
N GLU A 832 -1.31 -7.95 12.52
CA GLU A 832 -1.14 -8.96 11.47
C GLU A 832 -1.84 -8.54 10.17
N TYR A 833 -3.06 -8.03 10.24
CA TYR A 833 -3.76 -7.50 9.08
C TYR A 833 -3.05 -6.29 8.45
N SER A 834 -2.53 -5.37 9.27
CA SER A 834 -1.73 -4.24 8.76
C SER A 834 -0.48 -4.72 8.04
N GLU A 835 0.21 -5.70 8.59
CA GLU A 835 1.41 -6.30 7.99
C GLU A 835 1.09 -7.05 6.70
N GLN A 836 -0.03 -7.76 6.65
CA GLN A 836 -0.51 -8.45 5.45
C GLN A 836 -0.73 -7.47 4.30
N ILE A 837 -1.44 -6.38 4.54
CA ILE A 837 -1.68 -5.35 3.52
C ILE A 837 -0.36 -4.66 3.09
N ARG A 838 0.55 -4.43 4.04
CA ARG A 838 1.87 -3.87 3.72
C ARG A 838 2.64 -4.79 2.77
N ARG A 839 2.64 -6.10 3.02
CA ARG A 839 3.31 -7.10 2.17
C ARG A 839 2.73 -7.21 0.77
N MET A 840 1.42 -6.97 0.59
CA MET A 840 0.80 -6.92 -0.74
C MET A 840 1.36 -5.80 -1.60
N MET A 841 1.77 -4.67 -0.98
CA MET A 841 2.31 -3.48 -1.66
C MET A 841 3.84 -3.43 -1.63
N ASP A 842 4.50 -4.49 -1.21
CA ASP A 842 5.96 -4.56 -1.09
C ASP A 842 6.59 -5.28 -2.27
N TRP A 843 7.89 -5.07 -2.43
CA TRP A 843 8.67 -5.66 -3.51
C TRP A 843 8.69 -7.18 -3.43
N LYS A 844 8.46 -7.83 -4.56
CA LYS A 844 8.49 -9.30 -4.73
C LYS A 844 9.58 -9.68 -5.72
N GLU A 845 10.15 -10.84 -5.53
CA GLU A 845 11.06 -11.46 -6.50
C GLU A 845 10.28 -12.50 -7.30
N TYR A 846 10.27 -12.35 -8.65
CA TYR A 846 9.64 -13.31 -9.57
C TYR A 846 10.49 -14.53 -9.77
#